data_3c300f9f8dcb1b43348e27a1fdec73eb
#
_entry.id   3c300f9f8dcb1b43348e27a1fdec73eb
#
_cell.length_a   1.000
_cell.length_b   1.000
_cell.length_c   1.000
_cell.angle_alpha   90.00
_cell.angle_beta   90.00
_cell.angle_gamma   90.00
#
_symmetry.space_group_name_H-M   'P 1'
#
loop_
_entity.id
_entity.type
_entity.pdbx_description
1 polymer ?
#
loop_
_entity_poly.entity_id
_entity_poly.type
_entity_poly.pdbx_seq_one_letter_code
_entity_poly.pdbx_strand_id
1 'polypeptide(L)'
;MKKSYLIMVATSAMAVNAQKSPEYPKTDKGSVTDTYFDTKVNDPYRWLEDDRSEKTAEWVQKENQVTFDYLAAIPFRNTIKARMEKLWNYEKISAPFKEGNYTYYYKNNGLQNQSVLYRKDLSGKEEVFLDPNTFSKDGTTSLAVVGFSKDGSRVAYSTSEAGSDWNKITILDAVTKKMLEAQLVDVKFSGISWLGNRGFYYSSYEKPKGSELSAKTDQHRLYFHELGKPQKEDRIVFGEKEKRRYVGGEVTEDENYLVISAANSTSGNELYMQDLTKPNSPILPIITGFDTDTDYLYNVGSEVFLTTNLEAPNKRIVVVDPSTAQLKKWHEVIPETENVLTPTIGSGYIFANYMKDAITQVKQFDLNGKLIREIKLPGLGTASGFGGKKQEVQLYYSFTNYITPGTIYSFNPKTGASTIYDRPKIDFNVDDFESTQVFYTSKDGTKVPMIITHKKGVQLDGKNPTILYGYGGFNISLTPAFSIANAVWLEMGGVYAVANLRGGGEYGKKWHDDGTKLKKQNVFDDFIAAAEFLIAKKYTASDFLAIRGGSNGGLLVGATMTQRPDLMKVALPAVGVMDMLRYHTFTAGAGWAYDYGTAEDSKEMFKYLKGYSPVHNVKKGVKYPATLVTTGDHDDRVVPAHSFKFAAELQDKQTGENPVLIRIETNAGHGAGKPVSKTIEEAADIQAFTLYNMGFKSLPKV
;
A
#
# COMPACT_ATOMS: atom_id res chain seq x y z
N MET A 1 6.28 29.32 80.26
CA MET A 1 5.18 28.78 79.38
C MET A 1 5.62 28.88 77.94
N LYS A 2 6.13 27.73 77.37
CA LYS A 2 6.48 27.62 75.93
C LYS A 2 5.34 26.96 75.23
N LYS A 3 4.70 27.66 74.29
CA LYS A 3 3.69 27.09 73.40
C LYS A 3 4.38 26.47 72.22
N SER A 4 4.30 25.14 72.11
CA SER A 4 4.69 24.38 70.90
C SER A 4 3.54 24.38 69.87
N TYR A 5 3.78 24.92 68.71
CA TYR A 5 2.87 24.77 67.54
C TYR A 5 3.22 23.49 66.79
N LEU A 6 2.28 22.56 66.77
CA LEU A 6 2.32 21.35 65.94
C LEU A 6 1.88 21.74 64.52
N ILE A 7 2.79 21.73 63.58
CA ILE A 7 2.45 21.89 62.13
C ILE A 7 2.04 20.52 61.63
N MET A 8 0.78 20.35 61.32
CA MET A 8 0.23 19.18 60.65
C MET A 8 0.48 19.35 59.18
N VAL A 9 1.45 18.62 58.60
CA VAL A 9 1.65 18.51 57.15
C VAL A 9 0.64 17.51 56.62
N ALA A 10 -0.40 18.02 55.99
CA ALA A 10 -1.34 17.18 55.22
C ALA A 10 -0.68 16.75 53.90
N THR A 11 -0.17 15.55 53.84
CA THR A 11 0.22 14.89 52.61
C THR A 11 -1.04 14.50 51.82
N SER A 12 -1.45 15.35 50.91
CA SER A 12 -2.46 14.96 49.90
C SER A 12 -1.82 13.91 48.96
N ALA A 13 -2.10 12.65 49.19
CA ALA A 13 -1.86 11.60 48.24
C ALA A 13 -2.76 11.89 47.03
N MET A 14 -2.18 12.45 45.96
CA MET A 14 -2.84 12.42 44.67
C MET A 14 -3.00 10.96 44.28
N ALA A 15 -4.23 10.45 44.38
CA ALA A 15 -4.57 9.18 43.82
C ALA A 15 -4.32 9.28 42.29
N VAL A 16 -3.28 8.60 41.83
CA VAL A 16 -3.07 8.35 40.41
C VAL A 16 -4.27 7.50 39.97
N ASN A 17 -5.28 8.12 39.37
CA ASN A 17 -6.32 7.40 38.69
C ASN A 17 -5.65 6.61 37.55
N ALA A 18 -5.29 5.37 37.84
CA ALA A 18 -5.00 4.39 36.79
C ALA A 18 -6.24 4.35 35.90
N GLN A 19 -6.08 4.63 34.62
CA GLN A 19 -7.20 4.58 33.68
C GLN A 19 -7.74 3.15 33.67
N LYS A 20 -8.98 2.99 34.07
CA LYS A 20 -9.66 1.70 34.06
C LYS A 20 -9.71 1.20 32.62
N SER A 21 -9.41 -0.09 32.39
CA SER A 21 -9.64 -0.72 31.10
C SER A 21 -11.06 -0.43 30.62
N PRO A 22 -11.27 -0.13 29.34
CA PRO A 22 -12.63 0.10 28.83
C PRO A 22 -13.52 -1.11 29.04
N GLU A 23 -14.80 -0.88 29.26
CA GLU A 23 -15.78 -1.95 29.20
C GLU A 23 -16.11 -2.25 27.73
N TYR A 24 -15.75 -3.45 27.30
CA TYR A 24 -16.01 -3.88 25.93
C TYR A 24 -17.43 -4.41 25.75
N PRO A 25 -18.03 -4.24 24.55
CA PRO A 25 -19.25 -4.93 24.19
C PRO A 25 -19.07 -6.44 24.32
N LYS A 26 -20.07 -7.13 24.84
CA LYS A 26 -20.04 -8.59 24.86
C LYS A 26 -20.10 -9.11 23.42
N THR A 27 -19.08 -9.85 23.00
CA THR A 27 -19.07 -10.54 21.71
C THR A 27 -19.47 -12.01 21.90
N ASP A 28 -20.61 -12.40 21.31
CA ASP A 28 -21.13 -13.75 21.46
C ASP A 28 -20.22 -14.78 20.77
N LYS A 29 -20.04 -15.93 21.42
CA LYS A 29 -19.30 -17.06 20.85
C LYS A 29 -20.25 -18.05 20.20
N GLY A 30 -20.01 -18.35 18.91
CA GLY A 30 -20.67 -19.44 18.20
C GLY A 30 -19.96 -20.77 18.38
N SER A 31 -20.52 -21.81 17.79
CA SER A 31 -20.02 -23.20 17.86
C SER A 31 -19.41 -23.71 16.56
N VAL A 32 -19.12 -22.82 15.61
CA VAL A 32 -18.57 -23.20 14.30
C VAL A 32 -17.17 -23.83 14.49
N THR A 33 -16.97 -24.95 13.83
CA THR A 33 -15.70 -25.69 13.84
C THR A 33 -15.38 -26.14 12.43
N ASP A 34 -14.19 -25.80 11.95
CA ASP A 34 -13.65 -26.30 10.68
C ASP A 34 -12.75 -27.52 10.93
N THR A 35 -12.65 -28.38 9.94
CA THR A 35 -11.74 -29.53 10.00
C THR A 35 -10.73 -29.38 8.87
N TYR A 36 -9.46 -29.31 9.23
CA TYR A 36 -8.33 -29.31 8.30
C TYR A 36 -7.58 -30.63 8.48
N PHE A 37 -7.63 -31.51 7.46
CA PHE A 37 -7.09 -32.85 7.53
C PHE A 37 -7.74 -33.64 8.69
N ASP A 38 -7.02 -33.90 9.77
CA ASP A 38 -7.51 -34.57 10.99
C ASP A 38 -7.68 -33.63 12.19
N THR A 39 -7.52 -32.33 11.99
CA THR A 39 -7.50 -31.34 13.08
C THR A 39 -8.73 -30.46 13.04
N LYS A 40 -9.46 -30.42 14.17
CA LYS A 40 -10.59 -29.48 14.36
C LYS A 40 -10.09 -28.15 14.87
N VAL A 41 -10.60 -27.07 14.28
CA VAL A 41 -10.29 -25.68 14.64
C VAL A 41 -11.60 -24.94 14.88
N ASN A 42 -11.78 -24.45 16.10
CA ASN A 42 -12.95 -23.65 16.45
C ASN A 42 -12.83 -22.22 15.91
N ASP A 43 -13.93 -21.69 15.43
CA ASP A 43 -14.06 -20.31 15.00
C ASP A 43 -15.26 -19.64 15.67
N PRO A 44 -15.13 -19.26 16.95
CA PRO A 44 -16.25 -18.80 17.76
C PRO A 44 -16.85 -17.46 17.26
N TYR A 45 -16.10 -16.69 16.49
CA TYR A 45 -16.52 -15.40 15.96
C TYR A 45 -16.78 -15.44 14.45
N ARG A 46 -17.03 -16.62 13.87
CA ARG A 46 -17.38 -16.79 12.45
C ARG A 46 -18.48 -15.85 11.99
N TRP A 47 -19.46 -15.57 12.82
CA TRP A 47 -20.59 -14.73 12.49
C TRP A 47 -20.20 -13.28 12.14
N LEU A 48 -19.03 -12.79 12.61
CA LEU A 48 -18.49 -11.49 12.24
C LEU A 48 -18.01 -11.42 10.77
N GLU A 49 -17.97 -12.55 10.07
CA GLU A 49 -17.67 -12.60 8.63
C GLU A 49 -18.89 -12.19 7.77
N ASP A 50 -20.10 -12.20 8.33
CA ASP A 50 -21.30 -11.76 7.61
C ASP A 50 -21.42 -10.24 7.65
N ASP A 51 -20.93 -9.61 6.59
CA ASP A 51 -20.87 -8.15 6.40
C ASP A 51 -22.25 -7.52 6.12
N ARG A 52 -23.30 -8.33 5.90
CA ARG A 52 -24.68 -7.89 5.68
C ARG A 52 -25.59 -8.11 6.87
N SER A 53 -25.09 -8.73 7.93
CA SER A 53 -25.83 -9.01 9.14
C SER A 53 -26.05 -7.75 9.99
N GLU A 54 -27.27 -7.51 10.42
CA GLU A 54 -27.60 -6.45 11.40
C GLU A 54 -26.81 -6.64 12.69
N LYS A 55 -26.62 -7.88 13.11
CA LYS A 55 -25.85 -8.22 14.32
C LYS A 55 -24.39 -7.76 14.20
N THR A 56 -23.77 -7.94 13.03
CA THR A 56 -22.40 -7.44 12.78
C THR A 56 -22.37 -5.92 12.77
N ALA A 57 -23.36 -5.26 12.14
CA ALA A 57 -23.46 -3.81 12.11
C ALA A 57 -23.62 -3.21 13.52
N GLU A 58 -24.44 -3.82 14.37
CA GLU A 58 -24.60 -3.41 15.77
C GLU A 58 -23.31 -3.58 16.57
N TRP A 59 -22.58 -4.69 16.36
CA TRP A 59 -21.29 -4.92 17.00
C TRP A 59 -20.28 -3.84 16.60
N VAL A 60 -20.20 -3.49 15.30
CA VAL A 60 -19.35 -2.41 14.80
C VAL A 60 -19.65 -1.07 15.48
N GLN A 61 -20.94 -0.72 15.61
CA GLN A 61 -21.36 0.52 16.27
C GLN A 61 -20.94 0.55 17.75
N LYS A 62 -21.13 -0.55 18.47
CA LYS A 62 -20.79 -0.66 19.90
C LYS A 62 -19.27 -0.59 20.11
N GLU A 63 -18.48 -1.27 19.29
CA GLU A 63 -17.03 -1.21 19.35
C GLU A 63 -16.49 0.19 19.03
N ASN A 64 -17.03 0.83 18.00
CA ASN A 64 -16.67 2.20 17.66
C ASN A 64 -17.04 3.19 18.77
N GLN A 65 -18.17 3.02 19.45
CA GLN A 65 -18.55 3.90 20.56
C GLN A 65 -17.48 3.86 21.67
N VAL A 66 -17.07 2.66 22.09
CA VAL A 66 -16.01 2.50 23.10
C VAL A 66 -14.70 3.11 22.66
N THR A 67 -14.32 2.87 21.40
CA THR A 67 -13.07 3.37 20.82
C THR A 67 -13.04 4.89 20.75
N PHE A 68 -14.07 5.50 20.18
CA PHE A 68 -14.12 6.96 20.03
C PHE A 68 -14.28 7.69 21.36
N ASP A 69 -15.00 7.15 22.32
CA ASP A 69 -15.09 7.71 23.67
C ASP A 69 -13.70 7.69 24.35
N TYR A 70 -12.97 6.60 24.23
CA TYR A 70 -11.61 6.49 24.75
C TYR A 70 -10.66 7.50 24.09
N LEU A 71 -10.67 7.59 22.77
CA LEU A 71 -9.79 8.50 22.01
C LEU A 71 -10.12 9.97 22.29
N ALA A 72 -11.40 10.31 22.39
CA ALA A 72 -11.85 11.68 22.70
C ALA A 72 -11.40 12.17 24.10
N ALA A 73 -11.23 11.25 25.05
CA ALA A 73 -10.77 11.54 26.39
C ALA A 73 -9.25 11.81 26.49
N ILE A 74 -8.48 11.57 25.45
CA ILE A 74 -7.03 11.84 25.44
C ILE A 74 -6.77 13.36 25.36
N PRO A 75 -6.13 13.96 26.36
CA PRO A 75 -6.09 15.44 26.49
C PRO A 75 -5.44 16.18 25.33
N PHE A 76 -4.49 15.56 24.66
CA PHE A 76 -3.67 16.20 23.62
C PHE A 76 -4.04 15.75 22.19
N ARG A 77 -5.05 14.89 22.02
CA ARG A 77 -5.48 14.39 20.69
C ARG A 77 -5.80 15.53 19.73
N ASN A 78 -6.59 16.51 20.19
CA ASN A 78 -6.98 17.63 19.32
C ASN A 78 -5.82 18.55 18.98
N THR A 79 -4.81 18.65 19.82
CA THR A 79 -3.58 19.40 19.53
C THR A 79 -2.79 18.73 18.42
N ILE A 80 -2.68 17.40 18.44
CA ILE A 80 -2.04 16.62 17.35
C ILE A 80 -2.81 16.80 16.05
N LYS A 81 -4.14 16.66 16.08
CA LYS A 81 -5.00 16.87 14.91
C LYS A 81 -4.83 18.26 14.30
N ALA A 82 -4.87 19.30 15.11
CA ALA A 82 -4.70 20.68 14.64
C ALA A 82 -3.33 20.90 13.99
N ARG A 83 -2.26 20.27 14.54
CA ARG A 83 -0.93 20.36 13.91
C ARG A 83 -0.89 19.64 12.58
N MET A 84 -1.52 18.46 12.46
CA MET A 84 -1.64 17.75 11.19
C MET A 84 -2.41 18.56 10.15
N GLU A 85 -3.54 19.16 10.52
CA GLU A 85 -4.31 20.01 9.64
C GLU A 85 -3.48 21.19 9.12
N LYS A 86 -2.74 21.86 10.01
CA LYS A 86 -1.86 22.97 9.65
C LYS A 86 -0.76 22.55 8.68
N LEU A 87 -0.08 21.42 8.95
CA LEU A 87 0.95 20.89 8.04
C LEU A 87 0.37 20.36 6.72
N TRP A 88 -0.84 19.83 6.75
CA TRP A 88 -1.51 19.31 5.55
C TRP A 88 -1.99 20.41 4.62
N ASN A 89 -2.24 21.60 5.17
CA ASN A 89 -2.87 22.71 4.46
C ASN A 89 -1.85 23.51 3.63
N TYR A 90 -1.31 22.88 2.58
CA TYR A 90 -0.52 23.53 1.53
C TYR A 90 -0.98 23.03 0.17
N GLU A 91 -0.81 23.87 -0.85
CA GLU A 91 -1.14 23.47 -2.22
C GLU A 91 -0.23 22.31 -2.67
N LYS A 92 -0.85 21.26 -3.19
CA LYS A 92 -0.19 20.08 -3.77
C LYS A 92 -0.49 20.03 -5.25
N ILE A 93 0.53 19.87 -6.05
CA ILE A 93 0.44 19.75 -7.50
C ILE A 93 1.19 18.51 -7.97
N SER A 94 0.66 17.84 -8.99
CA SER A 94 1.36 16.73 -9.65
C SER A 94 2.26 17.21 -10.79
N ALA A 95 3.14 16.35 -11.28
CA ALA A 95 3.78 16.55 -12.56
C ALA A 95 2.71 16.68 -13.67
N PRO A 96 2.92 17.56 -14.66
CA PRO A 96 1.99 17.71 -15.78
C PRO A 96 2.16 16.56 -16.79
N PHE A 97 1.08 16.25 -17.51
CA PHE A 97 1.11 15.33 -18.63
C PHE A 97 0.26 15.85 -19.79
N LYS A 98 0.60 15.46 -21.01
CA LYS A 98 -0.06 15.97 -22.22
C LYS A 98 -0.93 14.91 -22.85
N GLU A 99 -2.20 15.31 -23.15
CA GLU A 99 -3.13 14.50 -23.93
C GLU A 99 -3.86 15.39 -24.93
N GLY A 100 -3.70 15.08 -26.22
CA GLY A 100 -4.20 15.94 -27.29
C GLY A 100 -3.64 17.35 -27.20
N ASN A 101 -4.53 18.35 -27.21
CA ASN A 101 -4.19 19.78 -27.14
C ASN A 101 -4.16 20.34 -25.72
N TYR A 102 -4.23 19.48 -24.70
CA TYR A 102 -4.28 19.91 -23.31
C TYR A 102 -3.10 19.40 -22.51
N THR A 103 -2.71 20.18 -21.51
CA THR A 103 -1.80 19.77 -20.43
C THR A 103 -2.62 19.57 -19.17
N TYR A 104 -2.62 18.36 -18.64
CA TYR A 104 -3.36 17.96 -17.44
C TYR A 104 -2.45 17.87 -16.23
N TYR A 105 -3.00 18.12 -15.04
CA TYR A 105 -2.32 17.93 -13.77
C TYR A 105 -3.32 17.87 -12.63
N TYR A 106 -2.97 17.13 -11.56
CA TYR A 106 -3.75 17.11 -10.34
C TYR A 106 -3.34 18.25 -9.42
N LYS A 107 -4.30 18.85 -8.75
CA LYS A 107 -4.09 19.89 -7.75
C LYS A 107 -5.04 19.70 -6.58
N ASN A 108 -4.50 19.92 -5.36
CA ASN A 108 -5.28 20.00 -4.13
C ASN A 108 -4.90 21.30 -3.42
N ASN A 109 -5.89 22.09 -3.03
CA ASN A 109 -5.66 23.39 -2.39
C ASN A 109 -5.14 23.29 -0.94
N GLY A 110 -5.04 22.09 -0.41
CA GLY A 110 -4.53 21.79 0.93
C GLY A 110 -5.36 20.73 1.67
N LEU A 111 -6.61 21.06 1.96
CA LEU A 111 -7.51 20.22 2.77
C LEU A 111 -8.70 19.65 1.98
N GLN A 112 -8.75 19.80 0.66
CA GLN A 112 -9.76 19.10 -0.15
C GLN A 112 -9.68 17.61 0.08
N ASN A 113 -10.82 16.94 0.22
CA ASN A 113 -10.86 15.50 0.47
C ASN A 113 -10.29 14.67 -0.69
N GLN A 114 -10.47 15.16 -1.93
CA GLN A 114 -9.93 14.54 -3.14
C GLN A 114 -9.17 15.57 -3.95
N SER A 115 -8.09 15.17 -4.61
CA SER A 115 -7.38 16.03 -5.57
C SER A 115 -8.21 16.20 -6.84
N VAL A 116 -8.15 17.39 -7.43
CA VAL A 116 -8.90 17.78 -8.59
C VAL A 116 -8.02 17.68 -9.84
N LEU A 117 -8.54 17.11 -10.92
CA LEU A 117 -7.86 17.09 -12.21
C LEU A 117 -8.17 18.38 -13.00
N TYR A 118 -7.13 19.16 -13.20
CA TYR A 118 -7.14 20.40 -14.00
C TYR A 118 -6.54 20.15 -15.37
N ARG A 119 -6.83 21.06 -16.29
CA ARG A 119 -6.14 21.12 -17.58
C ARG A 119 -5.92 22.56 -18.05
N LYS A 120 -4.91 22.73 -18.88
CA LYS A 120 -4.64 23.98 -19.62
C LYS A 120 -4.71 23.72 -21.11
N ASP A 121 -5.34 24.62 -21.85
CA ASP A 121 -5.32 24.59 -23.30
C ASP A 121 -4.00 25.19 -23.87
N LEU A 122 -3.86 25.22 -25.19
CA LEU A 122 -2.67 25.77 -25.87
C LEU A 122 -2.43 27.26 -25.60
N SER A 123 -3.47 28.01 -25.19
CA SER A 123 -3.33 29.42 -24.79
C SER A 123 -2.88 29.57 -23.33
N GLY A 124 -2.82 28.49 -22.57
CA GLY A 124 -2.51 28.45 -21.13
C GLY A 124 -3.72 28.72 -20.25
N LYS A 125 -4.93 28.78 -20.79
CA LYS A 125 -6.16 28.96 -20.01
C LYS A 125 -6.43 27.67 -19.20
N GLU A 126 -6.50 27.83 -17.88
CA GLU A 126 -6.76 26.77 -16.92
C GLU A 126 -8.25 26.56 -16.68
N GLU A 127 -8.68 25.32 -16.59
CA GLU A 127 -10.01 24.94 -16.14
C GLU A 127 -9.99 23.63 -15.35
N VAL A 128 -11.00 23.44 -14.51
CA VAL A 128 -11.29 22.13 -13.89
C VAL A 128 -11.74 21.16 -14.97
N PHE A 129 -11.11 19.98 -15.02
CA PHE A 129 -11.52 18.91 -15.91
C PHE A 129 -12.43 17.91 -15.19
N LEU A 130 -11.95 17.31 -14.09
CA LEU A 130 -12.72 16.42 -13.22
C LEU A 130 -12.51 16.81 -11.76
N ASP A 131 -13.59 17.02 -11.03
CA ASP A 131 -13.57 17.30 -9.60
C ASP A 131 -14.22 16.14 -8.80
N PRO A 132 -13.42 15.20 -8.26
CA PRO A 132 -13.95 14.08 -7.49
C PRO A 132 -14.68 14.49 -6.20
N ASN A 133 -14.44 15.70 -5.67
CA ASN A 133 -15.18 16.23 -4.52
C ASN A 133 -16.68 16.42 -4.81
N THR A 134 -17.05 16.45 -6.09
CA THR A 134 -18.46 16.57 -6.52
C THR A 134 -19.13 15.22 -6.77
N PHE A 135 -18.39 14.10 -6.73
CA PHE A 135 -18.92 12.76 -7.05
C PHE A 135 -19.80 12.21 -5.93
N SER A 136 -19.53 12.59 -4.67
CA SER A 136 -20.35 12.24 -3.52
C SER A 136 -20.38 13.41 -2.51
N LYS A 137 -21.42 13.46 -1.67
CA LYS A 137 -21.57 14.53 -0.67
C LYS A 137 -20.50 14.52 0.42
N ASP A 138 -20.01 13.33 0.78
CA ASP A 138 -19.06 13.09 1.86
C ASP A 138 -17.61 12.94 1.38
N GLY A 139 -17.36 13.06 0.06
CA GLY A 139 -16.03 12.92 -0.53
C GLY A 139 -15.48 11.50 -0.54
N THR A 140 -16.33 10.48 -0.31
CA THR A 140 -15.90 9.06 -0.25
C THR A 140 -15.83 8.39 -1.62
N THR A 141 -16.34 9.03 -2.69
CA THR A 141 -16.14 8.57 -4.06
C THR A 141 -14.87 9.19 -4.63
N SER A 142 -13.93 8.36 -5.03
CA SER A 142 -12.63 8.76 -5.54
C SER A 142 -12.45 8.44 -7.02
N LEU A 143 -11.57 9.19 -7.67
CA LEU A 143 -11.08 8.93 -9.02
C LEU A 143 -9.95 7.90 -8.94
N ALA A 144 -10.09 6.76 -9.63
CA ALA A 144 -9.10 5.67 -9.55
C ALA A 144 -8.16 5.68 -10.76
N VAL A 145 -8.67 5.42 -11.96
CA VAL A 145 -7.88 5.34 -13.20
C VAL A 145 -8.43 6.33 -14.21
N VAL A 146 -7.54 6.98 -14.96
CA VAL A 146 -7.91 7.86 -16.09
C VAL A 146 -7.12 7.41 -17.32
N GLY A 147 -7.81 7.07 -18.40
CA GLY A 147 -7.22 6.68 -19.67
C GLY A 147 -7.74 7.52 -20.83
N PHE A 148 -6.82 8.08 -21.61
CA PHE A 148 -7.14 8.86 -22.82
C PHE A 148 -6.93 8.02 -24.08
N SER A 149 -7.76 8.30 -25.09
CA SER A 149 -7.48 7.83 -26.46
C SER A 149 -6.18 8.47 -26.98
N LYS A 150 -5.55 7.83 -27.98
CA LYS A 150 -4.24 8.26 -28.50
C LYS A 150 -4.20 9.73 -28.95
N ASP A 151 -5.28 10.22 -29.54
CA ASP A 151 -5.41 11.62 -29.97
C ASP A 151 -5.89 12.57 -28.87
N GLY A 152 -6.17 12.05 -27.65
CA GLY A 152 -6.67 12.82 -26.51
C GLY A 152 -8.12 13.29 -26.63
N SER A 153 -8.87 12.87 -27.66
CA SER A 153 -10.24 13.34 -27.87
C SER A 153 -11.29 12.58 -27.05
N ARG A 154 -10.96 11.42 -26.52
CA ARG A 154 -11.79 10.58 -25.66
C ARG A 154 -11.08 10.30 -24.35
N VAL A 155 -11.84 10.21 -23.27
CA VAL A 155 -11.35 9.81 -21.97
C VAL A 155 -12.31 8.84 -21.30
N ALA A 156 -11.78 7.82 -20.69
CA ALA A 156 -12.53 6.96 -19.78
C ALA A 156 -11.87 7.02 -18.41
N TYR A 157 -12.67 7.11 -17.36
CA TYR A 157 -12.15 7.11 -15.99
C TYR A 157 -12.97 6.22 -15.09
N SER A 158 -12.31 5.58 -14.13
CA SER A 158 -12.97 4.77 -13.14
C SER A 158 -13.14 5.51 -11.81
N THR A 159 -14.23 5.22 -11.12
CA THR A 159 -14.54 5.73 -9.79
C THR A 159 -14.72 4.59 -8.81
N SER A 160 -14.19 4.79 -7.60
CA SER A 160 -14.35 3.90 -6.45
C SER A 160 -15.29 4.55 -5.43
N GLU A 161 -16.31 3.82 -5.00
CA GLU A 161 -17.23 4.25 -3.96
C GLU A 161 -16.81 3.65 -2.62
N ALA A 162 -16.70 4.49 -1.58
CA ALA A 162 -16.31 4.07 -0.23
C ALA A 162 -14.99 3.24 -0.17
N GLY A 163 -14.08 3.47 -1.10
CA GLY A 163 -12.79 2.77 -1.16
C GLY A 163 -12.87 1.31 -1.62
N SER A 164 -14.01 0.84 -2.13
CA SER A 164 -14.16 -0.50 -2.71
C SER A 164 -13.27 -0.70 -3.93
N ASP A 165 -12.79 -1.92 -4.13
CA ASP A 165 -12.08 -2.32 -5.35
C ASP A 165 -13.03 -2.53 -6.55
N TRP A 166 -14.33 -2.58 -6.32
CA TRP A 166 -15.34 -2.53 -7.39
C TRP A 166 -15.54 -1.12 -7.88
N ASN A 167 -15.36 -0.90 -9.18
CA ASN A 167 -15.38 0.40 -9.82
C ASN A 167 -16.46 0.50 -10.90
N LYS A 168 -16.76 1.76 -11.28
CA LYS A 168 -17.55 2.11 -12.45
C LYS A 168 -16.67 2.89 -13.42
N ILE A 169 -16.86 2.72 -14.73
CA ILE A 169 -16.14 3.50 -15.76
C ILE A 169 -17.10 4.46 -16.43
N THR A 170 -16.71 5.73 -16.45
CA THR A 170 -17.42 6.80 -17.17
C THR A 170 -16.61 7.19 -18.40
N ILE A 171 -17.30 7.42 -19.53
CA ILE A 171 -16.68 7.72 -20.81
C ILE A 171 -17.14 9.08 -21.29
N LEU A 172 -16.17 9.98 -21.53
CA LEU A 172 -16.43 11.37 -21.97
C LEU A 172 -15.80 11.67 -23.32
N ASP A 173 -16.42 12.59 -24.04
CA ASP A 173 -15.72 13.43 -24.98
C ASP A 173 -14.79 14.36 -24.19
N ALA A 174 -13.48 14.27 -24.43
CA ALA A 174 -12.50 15.01 -23.62
C ALA A 174 -12.55 16.51 -23.86
N VAL A 175 -12.99 16.97 -25.04
CA VAL A 175 -13.09 18.41 -25.37
C VAL A 175 -14.29 19.03 -24.70
N THR A 176 -15.48 18.45 -24.90
CA THR A 176 -16.75 18.99 -24.42
C THR A 176 -17.11 18.58 -22.99
N LYS A 177 -16.40 17.59 -22.44
CA LYS A 177 -16.67 16.94 -21.12
C LYS A 177 -18.06 16.29 -21.05
N LYS A 178 -18.70 16.03 -22.17
CA LYS A 178 -20.00 15.35 -22.22
C LYS A 178 -19.83 13.84 -22.15
N MET A 179 -20.67 13.21 -21.34
CA MET A 179 -20.76 11.76 -21.28
C MET A 179 -21.24 11.22 -22.63
N LEU A 180 -20.55 10.22 -23.14
CA LEU A 180 -20.83 9.64 -24.48
C LEU A 180 -21.85 8.51 -24.43
N GLU A 181 -21.87 7.76 -23.35
CA GLU A 181 -22.73 6.59 -23.17
C GLU A 181 -22.92 6.24 -21.69
N ALA A 182 -23.71 5.18 -21.41
CA ALA A 182 -23.93 4.71 -20.05
C ALA A 182 -22.63 4.20 -19.41
N GLN A 183 -22.50 4.36 -18.10
CA GLN A 183 -21.35 3.86 -17.35
C GLN A 183 -21.22 2.33 -17.45
N LEU A 184 -19.97 1.84 -17.55
CA LEU A 184 -19.67 0.45 -17.28
C LEU A 184 -19.65 0.24 -15.76
N VAL A 185 -20.19 -0.88 -15.32
CA VAL A 185 -20.30 -1.25 -13.91
C VAL A 185 -19.58 -2.58 -13.64
N ASP A 186 -19.44 -2.92 -12.37
CA ASP A 186 -18.84 -4.19 -11.92
C ASP A 186 -17.45 -4.44 -12.51
N VAL A 187 -16.58 -3.43 -12.41
CA VAL A 187 -15.18 -3.46 -12.87
C VAL A 187 -14.25 -3.59 -11.68
N LYS A 188 -13.33 -4.54 -11.69
CA LYS A 188 -12.42 -4.76 -10.57
C LYS A 188 -11.01 -5.11 -11.04
N PHE A 189 -10.00 -4.45 -10.46
CA PHE A 189 -8.57 -4.61 -10.77
C PHE A 189 -8.27 -4.39 -12.26
N SER A 190 -8.68 -3.24 -12.78
CA SER A 190 -8.61 -2.92 -14.20
C SER A 190 -7.80 -1.66 -14.47
N GLY A 191 -6.96 -1.71 -15.51
CA GLY A 191 -6.56 -0.53 -16.25
C GLY A 191 -7.63 -0.13 -17.28
N ILE A 192 -7.35 0.94 -18.02
CA ILE A 192 -8.14 1.40 -19.18
C ILE A 192 -7.16 1.65 -20.32
N SER A 193 -7.17 0.84 -21.35
CA SER A 193 -6.23 0.94 -22.47
C SER A 193 -6.94 1.08 -23.80
N TRP A 194 -6.86 2.27 -24.39
CA TRP A 194 -7.56 2.61 -25.62
C TRP A 194 -6.94 1.99 -26.87
N LEU A 195 -7.77 1.72 -27.86
CA LEU A 195 -7.39 1.38 -29.24
C LEU A 195 -8.00 2.43 -30.18
N GLY A 196 -7.21 3.41 -30.56
CA GLY A 196 -7.69 4.58 -31.27
C GLY A 196 -8.86 5.25 -30.53
N ASN A 197 -9.91 5.59 -31.29
CA ASN A 197 -11.18 6.09 -30.75
C ASN A 197 -12.30 5.05 -30.81
N ARG A 198 -11.98 3.77 -31.12
CA ARG A 198 -12.98 2.71 -31.25
C ARG A 198 -13.52 2.20 -29.94
N GLY A 199 -12.68 2.16 -28.92
CA GLY A 199 -12.98 1.56 -27.65
C GLY A 199 -11.71 1.31 -26.83
N PHE A 200 -11.85 0.56 -25.76
CA PHE A 200 -10.74 0.29 -24.86
C PHE A 200 -10.81 -1.11 -24.24
N TYR A 201 -9.67 -1.60 -23.81
CA TYR A 201 -9.55 -2.83 -23.03
C TYR A 201 -9.70 -2.52 -21.55
N TYR A 202 -10.43 -3.38 -20.85
CA TYR A 202 -10.57 -3.35 -19.39
C TYR A 202 -10.71 -4.78 -18.85
N SER A 203 -10.50 -4.95 -17.56
CA SER A 203 -10.56 -6.26 -16.91
C SER A 203 -11.57 -6.28 -15.78
N SER A 204 -12.18 -7.44 -15.54
CA SER A 204 -13.01 -7.65 -14.35
C SER A 204 -13.22 -9.13 -14.04
N TYR A 205 -13.82 -9.38 -12.88
CA TYR A 205 -14.42 -10.65 -12.50
C TYR A 205 -15.92 -10.61 -12.80
N GLU A 206 -16.53 -11.80 -12.93
CA GLU A 206 -17.98 -11.86 -12.78
C GLU A 206 -18.37 -11.43 -11.37
N LYS A 207 -19.46 -10.67 -11.26
CA LYS A 207 -20.00 -10.28 -9.97
C LYS A 207 -20.39 -11.52 -9.17
N PRO A 208 -19.85 -11.71 -7.96
CA PRO A 208 -20.10 -12.92 -7.21
C PRO A 208 -21.56 -12.97 -6.72
N LYS A 209 -22.07 -14.18 -6.54
CA LYS A 209 -23.32 -14.40 -5.82
C LYS A 209 -23.04 -14.23 -4.33
N GLY A 210 -23.81 -13.38 -3.67
CA GLY A 210 -23.62 -13.09 -2.26
C GLY A 210 -23.13 -11.67 -2.03
N SER A 211 -22.30 -11.44 -0.99
CA SER A 211 -21.76 -10.13 -0.69
C SER A 211 -20.65 -9.74 -1.68
N GLU A 212 -20.76 -8.57 -2.25
CA GLU A 212 -19.68 -8.01 -3.11
C GLU A 212 -18.40 -7.74 -2.32
N LEU A 213 -18.52 -7.44 -1.01
CA LEU A 213 -17.40 -7.10 -0.15
C LEU A 213 -16.60 -8.31 0.33
N SER A 214 -17.20 -9.51 0.39
CA SER A 214 -16.52 -10.68 0.95
C SER A 214 -16.53 -11.92 0.06
N ALA A 215 -17.45 -12.03 -0.88
CA ALA A 215 -17.54 -13.22 -1.72
C ALA A 215 -16.33 -13.37 -2.66
N LYS A 216 -15.86 -14.61 -2.80
CA LYS A 216 -14.66 -14.94 -3.57
C LYS A 216 -14.78 -14.55 -5.03
N THR A 217 -13.72 -13.94 -5.56
CA THR A 217 -13.50 -13.69 -6.98
C THR A 217 -12.21 -14.41 -7.40
N ASP A 218 -12.27 -15.22 -8.45
CA ASP A 218 -11.16 -16.15 -8.76
C ASP A 218 -10.80 -16.21 -10.26
N GLN A 219 -11.71 -15.85 -11.15
CA GLN A 219 -11.46 -15.84 -12.59
C GLN A 219 -11.59 -14.44 -13.16
N HIS A 220 -10.45 -13.84 -13.49
CA HIS A 220 -10.36 -12.53 -14.12
C HIS A 220 -10.39 -12.65 -15.63
N ARG A 221 -11.01 -11.70 -16.32
CA ARG A 221 -11.11 -11.67 -17.78
C ARG A 221 -10.74 -10.31 -18.31
N LEU A 222 -10.13 -10.29 -19.49
CA LEU A 222 -9.90 -9.08 -20.28
C LEU A 222 -11.03 -8.93 -21.29
N TYR A 223 -11.66 -7.76 -21.31
CA TYR A 223 -12.73 -7.37 -22.20
C TYR A 223 -12.28 -6.26 -23.15
N PHE A 224 -12.93 -6.17 -24.31
CA PHE A 224 -12.89 -5.01 -25.17
C PHE A 224 -14.27 -4.38 -25.24
N HIS A 225 -14.37 -3.14 -24.79
CA HIS A 225 -15.56 -2.32 -24.89
C HIS A 225 -15.49 -1.47 -26.16
N GLU A 226 -16.45 -1.66 -27.08
CA GLU A 226 -16.58 -0.88 -28.30
C GLU A 226 -17.56 0.27 -28.09
N LEU A 227 -17.11 1.51 -28.33
CA LEU A 227 -17.96 2.68 -28.14
C LEU A 227 -19.26 2.59 -28.91
N GLY A 228 -20.35 3.00 -28.27
CA GLY A 228 -21.69 2.98 -28.82
C GLY A 228 -22.40 1.63 -28.71
N LYS A 229 -21.76 0.63 -28.09
CA LYS A 229 -22.38 -0.66 -27.78
C LYS A 229 -22.62 -0.80 -26.28
N PRO A 230 -23.70 -1.50 -25.88
CA PRO A 230 -23.94 -1.75 -24.46
C PRO A 230 -22.90 -2.72 -23.87
N GLN A 231 -22.50 -2.53 -22.58
CA GLN A 231 -21.51 -3.35 -21.89
C GLN A 231 -21.74 -4.87 -22.00
N LYS A 232 -23.00 -5.31 -22.03
CA LYS A 232 -23.35 -6.74 -22.17
C LYS A 232 -22.89 -7.38 -23.51
N GLU A 233 -22.53 -6.57 -24.47
CA GLU A 233 -22.00 -7.00 -25.78
C GLU A 233 -20.46 -6.97 -25.82
N ASP A 234 -19.81 -6.63 -24.72
CA ASP A 234 -18.35 -6.56 -24.64
C ASP A 234 -17.74 -7.94 -24.90
N ARG A 235 -16.75 -7.94 -25.77
CA ARG A 235 -16.09 -9.18 -26.19
C ARG A 235 -15.02 -9.56 -25.15
N ILE A 236 -15.07 -10.80 -24.66
CA ILE A 236 -13.98 -11.39 -23.89
C ILE A 236 -12.80 -11.63 -24.83
N VAL A 237 -11.65 -11.04 -24.49
CA VAL A 237 -10.42 -11.13 -25.27
C VAL A 237 -9.53 -12.25 -24.73
N PHE A 238 -9.46 -12.38 -23.40
CA PHE A 238 -8.64 -13.38 -22.72
C PHE A 238 -9.25 -13.74 -21.36
N GLY A 239 -8.99 -14.96 -20.88
CA GLY A 239 -9.37 -15.40 -19.54
C GLY A 239 -10.67 -16.21 -19.47
N GLU A 240 -11.29 -16.55 -20.60
CA GLU A 240 -12.47 -17.43 -20.64
C GLU A 240 -12.06 -18.91 -20.59
N LYS A 241 -11.13 -19.32 -21.43
CA LYS A 241 -10.59 -20.68 -21.47
C LYS A 241 -9.44 -20.86 -20.49
N GLU A 242 -8.53 -19.91 -20.49
CA GLU A 242 -7.38 -19.83 -19.58
C GLU A 242 -7.80 -19.17 -18.29
N LYS A 243 -8.16 -19.97 -17.28
CA LYS A 243 -8.55 -19.42 -15.98
C LYS A 243 -7.35 -18.83 -15.25
N ARG A 244 -7.39 -17.53 -14.98
CA ARG A 244 -6.35 -16.81 -14.24
C ARG A 244 -7.00 -15.88 -13.22
N ARG A 245 -6.31 -15.66 -12.09
CA ARG A 245 -6.79 -14.74 -11.03
C ARG A 245 -6.58 -13.28 -11.38
N TYR A 246 -5.57 -12.99 -12.18
CA TYR A 246 -5.26 -11.63 -12.63
C TYR A 246 -4.99 -11.63 -14.11
N VAL A 247 -5.68 -10.80 -14.87
CA VAL A 247 -5.47 -10.59 -16.29
C VAL A 247 -5.50 -9.10 -16.58
N GLY A 248 -4.47 -8.57 -17.21
CA GLY A 248 -4.41 -7.18 -17.66
C GLY A 248 -4.12 -7.10 -19.15
N GLY A 249 -4.56 -6.04 -19.78
CA GLY A 249 -4.29 -5.77 -21.20
C GLY A 249 -3.85 -4.33 -21.42
N GLU A 250 -2.83 -4.15 -22.25
CA GLU A 250 -2.25 -2.85 -22.59
C GLU A 250 -1.99 -2.77 -24.09
N VAL A 251 -2.44 -1.69 -24.71
CA VAL A 251 -2.11 -1.35 -26.10
C VAL A 251 -0.79 -0.57 -26.12
N THR A 252 0.14 -0.98 -26.97
CA THR A 252 1.43 -0.28 -27.09
C THR A 252 1.28 1.16 -27.59
N GLU A 253 2.24 2.04 -27.31
CA GLU A 253 2.19 3.46 -27.68
C GLU A 253 1.96 3.67 -29.19
N ASP A 254 2.54 2.80 -30.03
CA ASP A 254 2.35 2.82 -31.48
C ASP A 254 1.05 2.15 -31.95
N GLU A 255 0.29 1.55 -31.04
CA GLU A 255 -0.94 0.76 -31.29
C GLU A 255 -0.73 -0.50 -32.17
N ASN A 256 0.49 -0.97 -32.30
CA ASN A 256 0.79 -2.16 -33.08
C ASN A 256 0.47 -3.46 -32.34
N TYR A 257 0.50 -3.47 -31.01
CA TYR A 257 0.32 -4.66 -30.21
C TYR A 257 -0.64 -4.45 -29.04
N LEU A 258 -1.40 -5.52 -28.75
CA LEU A 258 -2.00 -5.72 -27.44
C LEU A 258 -1.09 -6.65 -26.65
N VAL A 259 -0.66 -6.18 -25.49
CA VAL A 259 0.11 -6.96 -24.51
C VAL A 259 -0.83 -7.46 -23.43
N ILE A 260 -0.79 -8.75 -23.12
CA ILE A 260 -1.63 -9.36 -22.08
C ILE A 260 -0.73 -9.99 -21.03
N SER A 261 -0.89 -9.57 -19.79
CA SER A 261 -0.27 -10.20 -18.62
C SER A 261 -1.31 -11.03 -17.87
N ALA A 262 -0.96 -12.27 -17.52
CA ALA A 262 -1.86 -13.18 -16.83
C ALA A 262 -1.14 -13.90 -15.70
N ALA A 263 -1.74 -13.92 -14.51
CA ALA A 263 -1.14 -14.50 -13.32
C ALA A 263 -2.15 -15.23 -12.43
N ASN A 264 -1.67 -16.20 -11.67
CA ASN A 264 -2.47 -16.91 -10.66
C ASN A 264 -2.25 -16.40 -9.24
N SER A 265 -1.19 -15.64 -9.03
CA SER A 265 -0.85 -15.03 -7.77
C SER A 265 -0.19 -13.66 -8.00
N THR A 266 0.20 -13.02 -6.94
CA THR A 266 0.86 -11.70 -6.94
C THR A 266 2.32 -11.74 -7.40
N SER A 267 2.87 -12.92 -7.66
CA SER A 267 4.22 -13.09 -8.21
C SER A 267 4.24 -14.22 -9.23
N GLY A 268 4.98 -14.03 -10.30
CA GLY A 268 5.02 -14.91 -11.46
C GLY A 268 3.85 -14.65 -12.43
N ASN A 269 4.17 -14.40 -13.70
CA ASN A 269 3.17 -14.14 -14.73
C ASN A 269 3.54 -14.74 -16.09
N GLU A 270 2.51 -14.99 -16.86
CA GLU A 270 2.59 -15.22 -18.28
C GLU A 270 2.47 -13.91 -19.03
N LEU A 271 3.09 -13.80 -20.19
CA LEU A 271 2.98 -12.65 -21.08
C LEU A 271 2.60 -13.14 -22.48
N TYR A 272 1.61 -12.49 -23.08
CA TYR A 272 1.13 -12.74 -24.42
C TYR A 272 1.10 -11.45 -25.23
N MET A 273 1.20 -11.56 -26.55
CA MET A 273 1.06 -10.42 -27.46
C MET A 273 0.19 -10.77 -28.66
N GLN A 274 -0.59 -9.79 -29.11
CA GLN A 274 -1.39 -9.86 -30.33
C GLN A 274 -0.99 -8.71 -31.26
N ASP A 275 -0.71 -9.03 -32.51
CA ASP A 275 -0.44 -8.03 -33.57
C ASP A 275 -1.76 -7.38 -34.01
N LEU A 276 -1.97 -6.13 -33.62
CA LEU A 276 -3.19 -5.38 -33.95
C LEU A 276 -3.18 -4.77 -35.36
N THR A 277 -2.05 -4.83 -36.06
CA THR A 277 -1.93 -4.34 -37.43
C THR A 277 -2.56 -5.32 -38.45
N LYS A 278 -2.80 -6.57 -38.02
CA LYS A 278 -3.36 -7.64 -38.83
C LYS A 278 -4.75 -8.06 -38.33
N PRO A 279 -5.78 -8.09 -39.20
CA PRO A 279 -7.08 -8.59 -38.78
C PRO A 279 -7.00 -10.03 -38.27
N ASN A 280 -7.70 -10.35 -37.19
CA ASN A 280 -7.79 -11.68 -36.59
C ASN A 280 -6.44 -12.37 -36.31
N SER A 281 -5.40 -11.60 -36.03
CA SER A 281 -4.12 -12.16 -35.65
C SER A 281 -4.23 -12.97 -34.33
N PRO A 282 -3.49 -14.08 -34.19
CA PRO A 282 -3.54 -14.87 -32.98
C PRO A 282 -2.87 -14.14 -31.79
N ILE A 283 -3.32 -14.46 -30.58
CA ILE A 283 -2.62 -14.11 -29.34
C ILE A 283 -1.49 -15.11 -29.17
N LEU A 284 -0.25 -14.63 -29.21
CA LEU A 284 0.96 -15.45 -29.13
C LEU A 284 1.57 -15.39 -27.71
N PRO A 285 1.97 -16.54 -27.13
CA PRO A 285 2.68 -16.52 -25.87
C PRO A 285 4.11 -16.01 -26.05
N ILE A 286 4.54 -15.10 -25.21
CA ILE A 286 5.93 -14.65 -25.10
C ILE A 286 6.65 -15.51 -24.07
N ILE A 287 6.03 -15.67 -22.91
CA ILE A 287 6.47 -16.56 -21.83
C ILE A 287 5.25 -17.16 -21.15
N THR A 288 5.34 -18.43 -20.78
CA THR A 288 4.31 -19.18 -20.07
C THR A 288 4.84 -19.71 -18.74
N GLY A 289 3.94 -20.05 -17.83
CA GLY A 289 4.27 -20.45 -16.47
C GLY A 289 4.35 -19.26 -15.51
N PHE A 290 4.56 -19.55 -14.22
CA PHE A 290 4.46 -18.57 -13.15
C PHE A 290 5.74 -18.49 -12.29
N ASP A 291 6.87 -18.98 -12.84
CA ASP A 291 8.15 -19.03 -12.10
C ASP A 291 8.92 -17.70 -12.20
N THR A 292 8.53 -16.85 -13.14
CA THR A 292 9.21 -15.59 -13.44
C THR A 292 8.23 -14.43 -13.57
N ASP A 293 8.71 -13.23 -13.29
CA ASP A 293 8.03 -11.98 -13.57
C ASP A 293 8.63 -11.39 -14.85
N THR A 294 7.79 -11.21 -15.86
CA THR A 294 8.18 -10.66 -17.16
C THR A 294 7.18 -9.61 -17.59
N ASP A 295 7.64 -8.38 -17.75
CA ASP A 295 6.80 -7.22 -18.02
C ASP A 295 7.21 -6.54 -19.32
N TYR A 296 6.22 -6.11 -20.11
CA TYR A 296 6.42 -5.24 -21.25
C TYR A 296 6.95 -3.88 -20.80
N LEU A 297 7.96 -3.38 -21.50
CA LEU A 297 8.54 -2.07 -21.20
C LEU A 297 8.29 -1.08 -22.34
N TYR A 298 8.57 -1.47 -23.59
CA TYR A 298 8.49 -0.61 -24.76
C TYR A 298 8.61 -1.44 -26.05
N ASN A 299 8.33 -0.83 -27.21
CA ASN A 299 8.68 -1.44 -28.50
C ASN A 299 9.08 -0.43 -29.56
N VAL A 300 9.88 -0.89 -30.49
CA VAL A 300 10.22 -0.20 -31.76
C VAL A 300 9.86 -1.17 -32.89
N GLY A 301 8.69 -0.97 -33.48
CA GLY A 301 8.16 -1.95 -34.42
C GLY A 301 8.01 -3.33 -33.75
N SER A 302 8.64 -4.38 -34.32
CA SER A 302 8.63 -5.74 -33.75
C SER A 302 9.71 -6.01 -32.70
N GLU A 303 10.60 -5.08 -32.44
CA GLU A 303 11.57 -5.17 -31.35
C GLU A 303 10.90 -4.78 -30.04
N VAL A 304 10.57 -5.77 -29.22
CA VAL A 304 9.84 -5.61 -27.97
C VAL A 304 10.79 -5.73 -26.80
N PHE A 305 10.91 -4.66 -26.01
CA PHE A 305 11.71 -4.58 -24.79
C PHE A 305 10.92 -5.11 -23.62
N LEU A 306 11.49 -6.08 -22.89
CA LEU A 306 10.91 -6.68 -21.70
C LEU A 306 11.84 -6.52 -20.52
N THR A 307 11.26 -6.31 -19.35
CA THR A 307 11.97 -6.49 -18.07
C THR A 307 11.65 -7.89 -17.57
N THR A 308 12.65 -8.66 -17.15
CA THR A 308 12.44 -10.03 -16.70
C THR A 308 13.40 -10.44 -15.60
N ASN A 309 12.92 -11.29 -14.67
CA ASN A 309 13.79 -12.00 -13.74
C ASN A 309 14.14 -13.43 -14.20
N LEU A 310 13.82 -13.79 -15.44
CA LEU A 310 14.24 -15.06 -16.02
C LEU A 310 15.76 -15.14 -16.06
N GLU A 311 16.35 -16.09 -15.31
CA GLU A 311 17.79 -16.26 -15.13
C GLU A 311 18.51 -14.98 -14.64
N ALA A 312 17.77 -14.06 -14.00
CA ALA A 312 18.25 -12.77 -13.50
C ALA A 312 17.43 -12.30 -12.29
N PRO A 313 17.66 -12.84 -11.08
CA PRO A 313 16.86 -12.55 -9.90
C PRO A 313 16.63 -11.07 -9.58
N ASN A 314 17.59 -10.19 -9.94
CA ASN A 314 17.51 -8.74 -9.77
C ASN A 314 16.98 -8.01 -11.02
N LYS A 315 16.52 -8.78 -12.01
CA LYS A 315 15.98 -8.31 -13.30
C LYS A 315 17.02 -7.77 -14.27
N ARG A 316 16.71 -7.93 -15.54
CA ARG A 316 17.44 -7.44 -16.72
C ARG A 316 16.46 -6.97 -17.78
N ILE A 317 16.95 -6.27 -18.79
CA ILE A 317 16.18 -5.88 -19.96
C ILE A 317 16.64 -6.67 -21.17
N VAL A 318 15.67 -7.28 -21.86
CA VAL A 318 15.88 -8.05 -23.07
C VAL A 318 15.00 -7.53 -24.20
N VAL A 319 15.39 -7.80 -25.45
CA VAL A 319 14.59 -7.54 -26.65
C VAL A 319 14.18 -8.88 -27.27
N VAL A 320 12.91 -8.96 -27.66
CA VAL A 320 12.34 -10.13 -28.33
C VAL A 320 11.53 -9.70 -29.54
N ASP A 321 11.43 -10.57 -30.54
CA ASP A 321 10.40 -10.48 -31.59
C ASP A 321 9.22 -11.39 -31.18
N PRO A 322 7.99 -10.86 -31.08
CA PRO A 322 6.85 -11.65 -30.64
C PRO A 322 6.60 -12.91 -31.46
N SER A 323 6.92 -12.90 -32.76
CA SER A 323 6.72 -14.04 -33.65
C SER A 323 7.68 -15.21 -33.38
N THR A 324 8.80 -14.95 -32.70
CA THR A 324 9.85 -15.95 -32.42
C THR A 324 10.20 -16.02 -30.92
N ALA A 325 9.47 -15.33 -30.05
CA ALA A 325 9.79 -15.22 -28.62
C ALA A 325 9.87 -16.58 -27.91
N GLN A 326 9.04 -17.55 -28.32
CA GLN A 326 8.99 -18.92 -27.78
C GLN A 326 10.32 -19.69 -28.01
N LEU A 327 11.11 -19.30 -28.98
CA LEU A 327 12.42 -19.91 -29.25
C LEU A 327 13.49 -19.49 -28.22
N LYS A 328 13.11 -18.62 -27.26
CA LYS A 328 13.99 -18.09 -26.21
C LYS A 328 15.31 -17.45 -26.73
N LYS A 329 15.30 -16.98 -27.97
CA LYS A 329 16.38 -16.18 -28.56
C LYS A 329 16.24 -14.72 -28.18
N TRP A 330 16.31 -14.45 -26.89
CA TRP A 330 16.15 -13.12 -26.34
C TRP A 330 17.52 -12.42 -26.32
N HIS A 331 17.57 -11.21 -26.85
CA HIS A 331 18.78 -10.40 -26.85
C HIS A 331 18.83 -9.54 -25.60
N GLU A 332 19.91 -9.68 -24.80
CA GLU A 332 20.10 -8.85 -23.61
C GLU A 332 20.57 -7.46 -23.99
N VAL A 333 19.89 -6.43 -23.49
CA VAL A 333 20.18 -5.00 -23.70
C VAL A 333 20.81 -4.39 -22.47
N ILE A 334 20.23 -4.62 -21.30
CA ILE A 334 20.80 -4.21 -20.02
C ILE A 334 20.92 -5.45 -19.13
N PRO A 335 22.15 -5.87 -18.78
CA PRO A 335 22.36 -7.05 -17.96
C PRO A 335 21.94 -6.83 -16.51
N GLU A 336 21.69 -7.95 -15.82
CA GLU A 336 21.49 -7.95 -14.39
C GLU A 336 22.69 -7.34 -13.65
N THR A 337 22.41 -6.65 -12.54
CA THR A 337 23.42 -6.16 -11.60
C THR A 337 23.17 -6.71 -10.19
N GLU A 338 24.02 -6.37 -9.24
CA GLU A 338 23.80 -6.67 -7.82
C GLU A 338 22.57 -5.96 -7.22
N ASN A 339 22.08 -4.90 -7.88
CA ASN A 339 20.95 -4.10 -7.43
C ASN A 339 19.70 -4.42 -8.26
N VAL A 340 18.54 -4.36 -7.61
CA VAL A 340 17.24 -4.62 -8.27
C VAL A 340 16.91 -3.52 -9.25
N LEU A 341 16.58 -3.91 -10.49
CA LEU A 341 16.23 -3.02 -11.59
C LEU A 341 14.72 -2.82 -11.68
N THR A 342 14.29 -1.55 -11.71
CA THR A 342 12.93 -1.14 -12.08
C THR A 342 13.03 -0.05 -13.15
N PRO A 343 12.89 -0.38 -14.44
CA PRO A 343 13.08 0.58 -15.52
C PRO A 343 11.82 1.37 -15.84
N THR A 344 12.03 2.54 -16.43
CA THR A 344 10.97 3.37 -17.05
C THR A 344 11.45 3.83 -18.43
N ILE A 345 10.52 4.04 -19.36
CA ILE A 345 10.80 4.63 -20.67
C ILE A 345 10.29 6.07 -20.73
N GLY A 346 11.11 6.95 -21.22
CA GLY A 346 10.71 8.34 -21.50
C GLY A 346 11.56 8.96 -22.62
N SER A 347 10.93 9.69 -23.52
CA SER A 347 11.58 10.34 -24.67
C SER A 347 12.43 9.40 -25.54
N GLY A 348 12.12 8.11 -25.56
CA GLY A 348 12.91 7.09 -26.28
C GLY A 348 14.21 6.69 -25.58
N TYR A 349 14.33 6.93 -24.27
CA TYR A 349 15.45 6.48 -23.42
C TYR A 349 14.97 5.51 -22.36
N ILE A 350 15.88 4.65 -21.90
CA ILE A 350 15.65 3.77 -20.74
C ILE A 350 16.22 4.48 -19.50
N PHE A 351 15.39 4.67 -18.49
CA PHE A 351 15.79 5.12 -17.17
C PHE A 351 15.79 3.92 -16.23
N ALA A 352 16.97 3.38 -15.97
CA ALA A 352 17.16 2.25 -15.10
C ALA A 352 17.22 2.73 -13.64
N ASN A 353 16.14 2.52 -12.91
CA ASN A 353 16.09 2.77 -11.48
C ASN A 353 16.59 1.52 -10.76
N TYR A 354 17.72 1.65 -10.08
CA TYR A 354 18.30 0.60 -9.25
C TYR A 354 18.07 0.90 -7.77
N MET A 355 17.74 -0.14 -7.02
CA MET A 355 17.62 -0.05 -5.57
C MET A 355 18.89 -0.59 -4.91
N LYS A 356 19.61 0.29 -4.21
CA LYS A 356 20.75 -0.06 -3.38
C LYS A 356 20.42 0.21 -1.92
N ASP A 357 20.33 -0.85 -1.12
CA ASP A 357 20.00 -0.74 0.31
C ASP A 357 18.73 0.13 0.57
N ALA A 358 17.66 -0.12 -0.17
CA ALA A 358 16.39 0.63 -0.15
C ALA A 358 16.47 2.10 -0.64
N ILE A 359 17.56 2.51 -1.27
CA ILE A 359 17.77 3.87 -1.80
C ILE A 359 17.89 3.81 -3.31
N THR A 360 17.34 4.81 -4.00
CA THR A 360 17.29 4.88 -5.46
C THR A 360 18.61 5.41 -6.06
N GLN A 361 19.06 4.74 -7.13
CA GLN A 361 20.05 5.22 -8.09
C GLN A 361 19.46 5.14 -9.50
N VAL A 362 19.60 6.17 -10.32
CA VAL A 362 19.01 6.20 -11.67
C VAL A 362 20.09 6.38 -12.71
N LYS A 363 20.09 5.51 -13.73
CA LYS A 363 20.97 5.59 -14.90
C LYS A 363 20.15 5.72 -16.17
N GLN A 364 20.57 6.61 -17.05
CA GLN A 364 19.95 6.82 -18.36
C GLN A 364 20.74 6.05 -19.43
N PHE A 365 20.03 5.23 -20.21
CA PHE A 365 20.58 4.47 -21.34
C PHE A 365 19.84 4.82 -22.63
N ASP A 366 20.50 4.65 -23.77
CA ASP A 366 19.80 4.56 -25.04
C ASP A 366 19.14 3.19 -25.21
N LEU A 367 18.36 3.01 -26.29
CA LEU A 367 17.65 1.75 -26.55
C LEU A 367 18.60 0.58 -26.95
N ASN A 368 19.88 0.87 -27.25
CA ASN A 368 20.90 -0.15 -27.51
C ASN A 368 21.64 -0.58 -26.23
N GLY A 369 21.23 -0.06 -25.07
CA GLY A 369 21.85 -0.38 -23.79
C GLY A 369 23.15 0.39 -23.50
N LYS A 370 23.47 1.41 -24.30
CA LYS A 370 24.63 2.27 -24.04
C LYS A 370 24.31 3.25 -22.92
N LEU A 371 25.10 3.23 -21.86
CA LEU A 371 25.01 4.20 -20.78
C LEU A 371 25.29 5.62 -21.29
N ILE A 372 24.33 6.53 -21.08
CA ILE A 372 24.47 7.95 -21.40
C ILE A 372 24.99 8.72 -20.19
N ARG A 373 24.38 8.48 -19.01
CA ARG A 373 24.78 9.13 -17.75
C ARG A 373 24.17 8.46 -16.53
N GLU A 374 24.79 8.70 -15.40
CA GLU A 374 24.13 8.55 -14.10
C GLU A 374 23.46 9.87 -13.74
N ILE A 375 22.20 9.81 -13.25
CA ILE A 375 21.43 11.01 -12.89
C ILE A 375 21.81 11.41 -11.47
N LYS A 376 22.31 12.62 -11.31
CA LYS A 376 22.59 13.18 -9.99
C LYS A 376 21.27 13.55 -9.31
N LEU A 377 20.92 12.80 -8.27
CA LEU A 377 19.76 13.07 -7.43
C LEU A 377 20.08 14.12 -6.35
N PRO A 378 19.05 14.81 -5.79
CA PRO A 378 19.22 15.84 -4.76
C PRO A 378 19.86 15.35 -3.46
N GLY A 379 19.76 14.04 -3.18
CA GLY A 379 20.29 13.42 -1.97
C GLY A 379 20.01 11.93 -1.93
N LEU A 380 20.13 11.34 -0.73
CA LEU A 380 19.75 9.96 -0.49
C LEU A 380 18.23 9.89 -0.26
N GLY A 381 17.55 9.03 -1.03
CA GLY A 381 16.12 8.90 -0.95
C GLY A 381 15.53 8.10 -2.10
N THR A 382 14.29 8.40 -2.42
CA THR A 382 13.52 7.76 -3.49
C THR A 382 13.29 8.74 -4.63
N ALA A 383 13.73 8.37 -5.84
CA ALA A 383 13.35 9.05 -7.06
C ALA A 383 12.43 8.16 -7.89
N SER A 384 11.36 8.74 -8.42
CA SER A 384 10.40 8.05 -9.28
C SER A 384 9.91 8.98 -10.39
N GLY A 385 9.59 8.41 -11.54
CA GLY A 385 9.17 9.16 -12.70
C GLY A 385 10.01 8.86 -13.93
N PHE A 386 10.42 9.90 -14.67
CA PHE A 386 11.16 9.83 -15.94
C PHE A 386 10.35 9.21 -17.09
N GLY A 387 9.11 8.77 -16.84
CA GLY A 387 8.23 8.26 -17.87
C GLY A 387 7.72 9.35 -18.79
N GLY A 388 7.44 8.98 -20.04
CA GLY A 388 6.84 9.89 -21.00
C GLY A 388 6.84 9.31 -22.41
N LYS A 389 6.00 9.89 -23.28
CA LYS A 389 5.89 9.46 -24.68
C LYS A 389 7.19 9.71 -25.42
N LYS A 390 7.43 8.94 -26.50
CA LYS A 390 8.64 9.04 -27.31
C LYS A 390 8.98 10.46 -27.78
N GLN A 391 7.95 11.26 -28.07
CA GLN A 391 8.11 12.60 -28.64
C GLN A 391 8.26 13.70 -27.59
N GLU A 392 8.13 13.38 -26.30
CA GLU A 392 8.29 14.37 -25.24
C GLU A 392 9.74 14.81 -25.12
N VAL A 393 9.96 16.10 -25.00
CA VAL A 393 11.30 16.70 -24.89
C VAL A 393 11.66 17.02 -23.44
N GLN A 394 10.69 16.98 -22.56
CA GLN A 394 10.78 17.28 -21.15
C GLN A 394 10.12 16.18 -20.36
N LEU A 395 10.84 15.61 -19.40
CA LEU A 395 10.35 14.60 -18.48
C LEU A 395 10.25 15.18 -17.07
N TYR A 396 9.61 14.43 -16.17
CA TYR A 396 9.48 14.83 -14.77
C TYR A 396 9.83 13.64 -13.88
N TYR A 397 10.42 13.94 -12.73
CA TYR A 397 10.57 12.97 -11.65
C TYR A 397 10.33 13.65 -10.30
N SER A 398 9.91 12.86 -9.32
CA SER A 398 9.81 13.30 -7.93
C SER A 398 10.96 12.72 -7.11
N PHE A 399 11.41 13.48 -6.13
CA PHE A 399 12.38 13.03 -5.13
C PHE A 399 11.82 13.27 -3.73
N THR A 400 11.95 12.28 -2.86
CA THR A 400 11.51 12.33 -1.46
C THR A 400 12.39 11.45 -0.56
N ASN A 401 12.34 11.70 0.73
CA ASN A 401 12.82 10.80 1.77
C ASN A 401 12.01 11.01 3.06
N TYR A 402 12.40 10.43 4.19
CA TYR A 402 11.61 10.52 5.42
C TYR A 402 11.47 11.91 6.01
N ILE A 403 12.35 12.87 5.64
CA ILE A 403 12.33 14.25 6.13
C ILE A 403 12.11 15.29 5.02
N THR A 404 12.23 14.91 3.75
CA THR A 404 12.13 15.82 2.61
C THR A 404 10.79 15.60 1.88
N PRO A 405 9.89 16.58 1.87
CA PRO A 405 8.64 16.51 1.10
C PRO A 405 8.90 16.27 -0.38
N GLY A 406 8.00 15.54 -1.03
CA GLY A 406 8.11 15.19 -2.45
C GLY A 406 8.26 16.44 -3.33
N THR A 407 9.45 16.62 -3.90
CA THR A 407 9.77 17.72 -4.82
C THR A 407 9.76 17.21 -6.24
N ILE A 408 9.08 17.91 -7.14
CA ILE A 408 9.01 17.57 -8.57
C ILE A 408 10.09 18.31 -9.32
N TYR A 409 10.85 17.56 -10.10
CA TYR A 409 11.90 18.08 -10.99
C TYR A 409 11.48 17.92 -12.44
N SER A 410 11.76 18.93 -13.22
CA SER A 410 11.73 18.89 -14.66
C SER A 410 13.10 18.45 -15.17
N PHE A 411 13.14 17.48 -16.06
CA PHE A 411 14.35 16.84 -16.54
C PHE A 411 14.45 16.88 -18.06
N ASN A 412 15.56 17.37 -18.58
CA ASN A 412 15.85 17.34 -20.01
C ASN A 412 16.68 16.09 -20.35
N PRO A 413 16.12 15.10 -21.07
CA PRO A 413 16.82 13.83 -21.33
C PRO A 413 18.01 13.96 -22.30
N LYS A 414 18.07 15.02 -23.11
CA LYS A 414 19.20 15.27 -24.00
C LYS A 414 20.40 15.84 -23.27
N THR A 415 20.19 16.79 -22.39
CA THR A 415 21.27 17.49 -21.67
C THR A 415 21.56 16.91 -20.30
N GLY A 416 20.59 16.23 -19.67
CA GLY A 416 20.67 15.74 -18.30
C GLY A 416 20.39 16.82 -17.25
N ALA A 417 19.95 18.02 -17.66
CA ALA A 417 19.64 19.11 -16.75
C ALA A 417 18.35 18.83 -15.97
N SER A 418 18.42 18.97 -14.65
CA SER A 418 17.27 18.91 -13.73
C SER A 418 17.05 20.29 -13.14
N THR A 419 15.79 20.74 -13.14
CA THR A 419 15.38 21.97 -12.47
C THR A 419 14.15 21.70 -11.60
N ILE A 420 13.99 22.45 -10.51
CA ILE A 420 12.83 22.29 -9.65
C ILE A 420 11.60 22.79 -10.43
N TYR A 421 10.60 21.92 -10.58
CA TYR A 421 9.31 22.26 -11.14
C TYR A 421 8.32 22.70 -10.05
N ASP A 422 8.21 21.91 -8.97
CA ASP A 422 7.41 22.23 -7.81
C ASP A 422 8.07 21.75 -6.54
N ARG A 423 8.14 22.63 -5.54
CA ARG A 423 8.60 22.30 -4.19
C ARG A 423 7.49 22.67 -3.20
N PRO A 424 7.00 21.71 -2.42
CA PRO A 424 5.97 21.96 -1.41
C PRO A 424 6.40 23.04 -0.41
N LYS A 425 5.50 23.99 -0.14
CA LYS A 425 5.68 25.02 0.89
C LYS A 425 5.02 24.56 2.18
N ILE A 426 5.71 23.70 2.92
CA ILE A 426 5.24 23.12 4.18
C ILE A 426 5.92 23.80 5.38
N ASP A 427 5.17 24.01 6.45
CA ASP A 427 5.67 24.54 7.72
C ASP A 427 6.38 23.43 8.55
N PHE A 428 7.41 22.83 7.96
CA PHE A 428 8.24 21.78 8.55
C PHE A 428 9.72 22.07 8.25
N ASN A 429 10.53 22.22 9.30
CA ASN A 429 11.95 22.50 9.11
C ASN A 429 12.74 21.20 8.97
N VAL A 430 13.09 20.82 7.75
CA VAL A 430 13.84 19.59 7.45
C VAL A 430 15.24 19.57 8.13
N ASP A 431 15.84 20.74 8.39
CA ASP A 431 17.18 20.85 8.97
C ASP A 431 17.22 20.44 10.45
N ASP A 432 16.07 20.34 11.12
CA ASP A 432 15.99 19.89 12.50
C ASP A 432 16.08 18.36 12.66
N PHE A 433 16.01 17.61 11.56
CA PHE A 433 15.90 16.15 11.57
C PHE A 433 17.02 15.48 10.79
N GLU A 434 17.21 14.20 11.08
CA GLU A 434 18.18 13.35 10.40
C GLU A 434 17.67 11.92 10.26
N SER A 435 18.12 11.24 9.22
CA SER A 435 17.89 9.82 8.98
C SER A 435 19.21 9.08 8.90
N THR A 436 19.30 7.95 9.56
CA THR A 436 20.50 7.09 9.56
C THR A 436 20.09 5.68 9.11
N GLN A 437 20.79 5.12 8.14
CA GLN A 437 20.67 3.73 7.80
C GLN A 437 21.59 2.88 8.69
N VAL A 438 21.01 1.81 9.24
CA VAL A 438 21.73 0.82 10.05
C VAL A 438 21.45 -0.57 9.49
N PHE A 439 22.35 -1.52 9.81
CA PHE A 439 22.18 -2.93 9.53
C PHE A 439 22.20 -3.68 10.86
N TYR A 440 21.17 -4.46 11.11
CA TYR A 440 21.10 -5.32 12.28
C TYR A 440 21.10 -6.79 11.86
N THR A 441 21.33 -7.68 12.81
CA THR A 441 21.42 -9.11 12.56
C THR A 441 20.14 -9.80 13.02
N SER A 442 19.47 -10.50 12.11
CA SER A 442 18.32 -11.34 12.42
C SER A 442 18.72 -12.64 13.11
N LYS A 443 17.72 -13.39 13.56
CA LYS A 443 17.91 -14.64 14.34
C LYS A 443 18.79 -15.67 13.63
N ASP A 444 18.72 -15.77 12.32
CA ASP A 444 19.51 -16.72 11.51
C ASP A 444 20.84 -16.14 11.00
N GLY A 445 21.23 -14.94 11.45
CA GLY A 445 22.45 -14.28 11.04
C GLY A 445 22.30 -13.35 9.83
N THR A 446 21.14 -13.30 9.20
CA THR A 446 20.89 -12.41 8.04
C THR A 446 21.02 -10.95 8.45
N LYS A 447 21.74 -10.16 7.64
CA LYS A 447 21.83 -8.70 7.80
C LYS A 447 20.61 -8.05 7.17
N VAL A 448 19.91 -7.24 7.96
CA VAL A 448 18.68 -6.55 7.56
C VAL A 448 18.88 -5.05 7.70
N PRO A 449 18.58 -4.24 6.66
CA PRO A 449 18.68 -2.79 6.75
C PRO A 449 17.47 -2.19 7.47
N MET A 450 17.71 -1.09 8.15
CA MET A 450 16.68 -0.27 8.78
C MET A 450 17.08 1.20 8.67
N ILE A 451 16.13 2.09 8.38
CA ILE A 451 16.35 3.53 8.41
C ILE A 451 15.66 4.09 9.64
N ILE A 452 16.42 4.81 10.46
CA ILE A 452 15.96 5.43 11.70
C ILE A 452 15.97 6.94 11.52
N THR A 453 14.83 7.57 11.73
CA THR A 453 14.65 9.03 11.57
C THR A 453 14.23 9.65 12.90
N HIS A 454 14.84 10.76 13.28
CA HIS A 454 14.55 11.47 14.50
C HIS A 454 15.05 12.92 14.44
N LYS A 455 14.69 13.71 15.43
CA LYS A 455 15.23 15.07 15.62
C LYS A 455 16.74 15.00 15.92
N LYS A 456 17.52 15.93 15.37
CA LYS A 456 18.95 16.04 15.68
C LYS A 456 19.18 16.24 17.17
N GLY A 457 20.19 15.58 17.72
CA GLY A 457 20.53 15.69 19.14
C GLY A 457 19.65 14.84 20.07
N VAL A 458 18.85 13.91 19.54
CA VAL A 458 18.10 12.95 20.37
C VAL A 458 19.03 12.21 21.33
N GLN A 459 18.60 12.06 22.58
CA GLN A 459 19.37 11.32 23.58
C GLN A 459 19.06 9.83 23.49
N LEU A 460 20.09 8.99 23.39
CA LEU A 460 19.95 7.54 23.36
C LEU A 460 19.95 6.99 24.81
N ASP A 461 18.88 7.32 25.55
CA ASP A 461 18.68 6.94 26.95
C ASP A 461 17.59 5.88 27.16
N GLY A 462 16.98 5.41 26.07
CA GLY A 462 15.91 4.43 26.09
C GLY A 462 14.52 4.99 26.35
N LYS A 463 14.32 6.31 26.32
CA LYS A 463 13.05 6.95 26.68
C LYS A 463 12.30 7.60 25.52
N ASN A 464 12.83 7.52 24.30
CA ASN A 464 12.18 8.15 23.16
C ASN A 464 10.98 7.34 22.69
N PRO A 465 9.80 7.95 22.53
CA PRO A 465 8.67 7.28 21.94
C PRO A 465 9.01 6.91 20.49
N THR A 466 8.89 5.64 20.18
CA THR A 466 9.36 5.09 18.90
C THR A 466 8.26 4.29 18.21
N ILE A 467 8.06 4.55 16.92
CA ILE A 467 7.25 3.70 16.04
C ILE A 467 8.21 2.92 15.15
N LEU A 468 8.14 1.60 15.24
CA LEU A 468 8.78 0.67 14.32
C LEU A 468 7.74 0.20 13.30
N TYR A 469 7.98 0.53 12.04
CA TYR A 469 7.13 0.18 10.91
C TYR A 469 7.75 -0.93 10.06
N GLY A 470 6.91 -1.85 9.58
CA GLY A 470 7.34 -2.91 8.67
C GLY A 470 6.19 -3.40 7.78
N TYR A 471 6.57 -4.14 6.74
CA TYR A 471 5.64 -4.79 5.83
C TYR A 471 6.02 -6.26 5.60
N GLY A 472 7.09 -6.53 4.88
CA GLY A 472 7.70 -7.85 4.76
C GLY A 472 6.92 -8.85 3.93
N GLY A 473 6.55 -8.51 2.71
CA GLY A 473 5.86 -9.43 1.82
C GLY A 473 5.64 -8.91 0.41
N PHE A 474 5.19 -9.78 -0.46
CA PHE A 474 4.71 -9.46 -1.80
C PHE A 474 5.72 -8.76 -2.69
N ASN A 475 7.02 -8.94 -2.45
CA ASN A 475 8.07 -8.27 -3.19
C ASN A 475 7.97 -6.73 -3.14
N ILE A 476 7.28 -6.18 -2.12
CA ILE A 476 7.11 -4.75 -1.93
C ILE A 476 8.28 -4.21 -1.12
N SER A 477 9.04 -3.30 -1.72
CA SER A 477 10.15 -2.61 -1.07
C SER A 477 9.66 -1.37 -0.33
N LEU A 478 10.09 -1.18 0.92
CA LEU A 478 9.83 0.03 1.68
C LEU A 478 10.94 1.04 1.40
N THR A 479 10.66 1.96 0.48
CA THR A 479 11.59 3.03 0.13
C THR A 479 11.28 4.31 0.90
N PRO A 480 12.28 5.16 1.22
CA PRO A 480 12.06 6.39 1.97
C PRO A 480 11.04 7.30 1.29
N ALA A 481 10.02 7.72 2.05
CA ALA A 481 9.01 8.65 1.60
C ALA A 481 8.57 9.59 2.73
N PHE A 482 8.30 10.85 2.38
CA PHE A 482 7.77 11.83 3.33
C PHE A 482 6.30 11.56 3.65
N SER A 483 5.95 11.68 4.91
CA SER A 483 4.58 11.62 5.40
C SER A 483 4.33 12.77 6.37
N ILE A 484 3.25 13.52 6.18
CA ILE A 484 2.86 14.61 7.08
C ILE A 484 2.60 14.07 8.49
N ALA A 485 1.94 12.92 8.61
CA ALA A 485 1.70 12.28 9.91
C ALA A 485 3.02 11.93 10.62
N ASN A 486 4.00 11.40 9.88
CA ASN A 486 5.32 11.11 10.45
C ASN A 486 6.09 12.40 10.80
N ALA A 487 5.94 13.47 10.02
CA ALA A 487 6.52 14.77 10.36
C ALA A 487 6.00 15.28 11.71
N VAL A 488 4.71 15.17 11.98
CA VAL A 488 4.13 15.53 13.29
C VAL A 488 4.68 14.64 14.41
N TRP A 489 4.83 13.33 14.15
CA TRP A 489 5.45 12.40 15.11
C TRP A 489 6.88 12.81 15.46
N LEU A 490 7.69 13.16 14.45
CA LEU A 490 9.07 13.62 14.63
C LEU A 490 9.15 14.97 15.40
N GLU A 491 8.24 15.90 15.08
CA GLU A 491 8.16 17.19 15.81
C GLU A 491 7.85 17.01 17.30
N MET A 492 7.11 15.97 17.66
CA MET A 492 6.81 15.62 19.06
C MET A 492 7.95 14.85 19.75
N GLY A 493 9.14 14.80 19.14
CA GLY A 493 10.30 14.07 19.69
C GLY A 493 10.25 12.57 19.47
N GLY A 494 9.35 12.09 18.62
CA GLY A 494 9.24 10.68 18.27
C GLY A 494 10.40 10.21 17.38
N VAL A 495 10.77 8.95 17.52
CA VAL A 495 11.65 8.22 16.61
C VAL A 495 10.79 7.38 15.66
N TYR A 496 11.12 7.41 14.39
CA TYR A 496 10.46 6.60 13.37
C TYR A 496 11.48 5.68 12.68
N ALA A 497 11.29 4.37 12.81
CA ALA A 497 12.17 3.36 12.27
C ALA A 497 11.42 2.49 11.26
N VAL A 498 12.01 2.28 10.09
CA VAL A 498 11.47 1.43 9.04
C VAL A 498 12.45 0.31 8.74
N ALA A 499 12.04 -0.92 9.04
CA ALA A 499 12.85 -2.12 8.78
C ALA A 499 12.51 -2.70 7.40
N ASN A 500 13.54 -2.99 6.61
CA ASN A 500 13.42 -3.56 5.27
C ASN A 500 13.50 -5.09 5.35
N LEU A 501 12.40 -5.71 5.75
CA LEU A 501 12.29 -7.13 6.09
C LEU A 501 12.36 -8.03 4.85
N ARG A 502 12.84 -9.27 5.04
CA ARG A 502 12.64 -10.32 4.04
C ARG A 502 11.16 -10.47 3.68
N GLY A 503 10.88 -10.98 2.49
CA GLY A 503 9.54 -10.94 1.90
C GLY A 503 9.28 -9.70 1.05
N GLY A 504 9.98 -8.59 1.30
CA GLY A 504 10.05 -7.44 0.42
C GLY A 504 10.96 -7.67 -0.79
N GLY A 505 11.10 -6.64 -1.62
CA GLY A 505 11.88 -6.69 -2.87
C GLY A 505 13.23 -5.99 -2.83
N GLU A 506 13.71 -5.54 -1.68
CA GLU A 506 14.88 -4.67 -1.54
C GLU A 506 16.15 -5.31 -2.11
N TYR A 507 16.27 -6.63 -2.05
CA TYR A 507 17.39 -7.41 -2.58
C TYR A 507 16.97 -8.49 -3.59
N GLY A 508 15.85 -8.25 -4.31
CA GLY A 508 15.40 -9.07 -5.41
C GLY A 508 14.64 -10.32 -5.01
N LYS A 509 14.54 -11.28 -5.96
CA LYS A 509 13.70 -12.47 -5.83
C LYS A 509 14.06 -13.34 -4.62
N LYS A 510 15.34 -13.52 -4.33
CA LYS A 510 15.76 -14.33 -3.18
C LYS A 510 15.31 -13.71 -1.86
N TRP A 511 15.40 -12.40 -1.70
CA TRP A 511 14.93 -11.69 -0.51
C TRP A 511 13.42 -11.85 -0.31
N HIS A 512 12.67 -11.77 -1.40
CA HIS A 512 11.23 -12.02 -1.40
C HIS A 512 10.93 -13.47 -1.00
N ASP A 513 11.50 -14.45 -1.69
CA ASP A 513 11.22 -15.87 -1.49
C ASP A 513 11.62 -16.34 -0.09
N ASP A 514 12.66 -15.78 0.52
CA ASP A 514 13.09 -16.09 1.89
C ASP A 514 12.10 -15.58 2.97
N GLY A 515 11.05 -14.86 2.59
CA GLY A 515 9.94 -14.44 3.44
C GLY A 515 8.58 -15.05 3.05
N THR A 516 8.56 -16.13 2.27
CA THR A 516 7.30 -16.72 1.76
C THR A 516 7.06 -18.13 2.31
N LYS A 517 5.79 -18.53 2.35
CA LYS A 517 5.34 -19.90 2.70
C LYS A 517 6.01 -20.42 3.98
N LEU A 518 6.70 -21.54 3.91
CA LEU A 518 7.38 -22.16 5.06
C LEU A 518 8.58 -21.36 5.59
N LYS A 519 8.92 -20.25 4.95
CA LYS A 519 9.94 -19.30 5.39
C LYS A 519 9.36 -18.00 5.96
N LYS A 520 8.02 -17.88 6.05
CA LYS A 520 7.37 -16.63 6.51
C LYS A 520 7.81 -16.19 7.90
N GLN A 521 8.17 -17.14 8.79
CA GLN A 521 8.67 -16.81 10.13
C GLN A 521 9.93 -15.93 10.09
N ASN A 522 10.75 -16.01 9.04
CA ASN A 522 11.91 -15.12 8.86
C ASN A 522 11.52 -13.65 8.91
N VAL A 523 10.34 -13.31 8.36
CA VAL A 523 9.83 -11.93 8.37
C VAL A 523 9.56 -11.45 9.78
N PHE A 524 8.93 -12.28 10.61
CA PHE A 524 8.63 -11.97 12.00
C PHE A 524 9.92 -11.92 12.84
N ASP A 525 10.85 -12.84 12.60
CA ASP A 525 12.16 -12.85 13.26
C ASP A 525 12.96 -11.60 12.93
N ASP A 526 12.94 -11.14 11.66
CA ASP A 526 13.57 -9.89 11.24
C ASP A 526 12.97 -8.69 11.98
N PHE A 527 11.65 -8.65 12.13
CA PHE A 527 10.96 -7.54 12.82
C PHE A 527 11.21 -7.55 14.34
N ILE A 528 11.21 -8.71 14.97
CA ILE A 528 11.57 -8.88 16.37
C ILE A 528 13.00 -8.42 16.60
N ALA A 529 13.94 -8.82 15.76
CA ALA A 529 15.34 -8.40 15.85
C ALA A 529 15.54 -6.89 15.65
N ALA A 530 14.71 -6.24 14.80
CA ALA A 530 14.70 -4.78 14.66
C ALA A 530 14.30 -4.09 15.95
N ALA A 531 13.25 -4.56 16.61
CA ALA A 531 12.81 -4.05 17.90
C ALA A 531 13.88 -4.24 18.98
N GLU A 532 14.48 -5.41 19.07
CA GLU A 532 15.57 -5.72 19.99
C GLU A 532 16.79 -4.82 19.76
N PHE A 533 17.14 -4.55 18.49
CA PHE A 533 18.22 -3.61 18.14
C PHE A 533 17.94 -2.20 18.64
N LEU A 534 16.74 -1.67 18.42
CA LEU A 534 16.34 -0.33 18.86
C LEU A 534 16.43 -0.19 20.40
N ILE A 535 16.02 -1.23 21.13
CA ILE A 535 16.10 -1.27 22.58
C ILE A 535 17.57 -1.38 23.05
N ALA A 536 18.35 -2.28 22.48
CA ALA A 536 19.75 -2.49 22.83
C ALA A 536 20.62 -1.25 22.57
N LYS A 537 20.32 -0.50 21.50
CA LYS A 537 20.99 0.74 21.15
C LYS A 537 20.42 1.96 21.88
N LYS A 538 19.45 1.76 22.78
CA LYS A 538 18.82 2.79 23.60
C LYS A 538 18.12 3.90 22.84
N TYR A 539 17.69 3.63 21.60
CA TYR A 539 16.74 4.51 20.93
C TYR A 539 15.43 4.56 21.72
N THR A 540 15.01 3.42 22.28
CA THR A 540 13.78 3.25 23.03
C THR A 540 13.91 2.12 24.06
N ALA A 541 12.83 1.84 24.77
CA ALA A 541 12.63 0.66 25.61
C ALA A 541 11.25 0.06 25.28
N SER A 542 10.95 -1.14 25.77
CA SER A 542 9.64 -1.78 25.56
C SER A 542 8.47 -0.87 25.96
N ASP A 543 8.62 -0.09 27.03
CA ASP A 543 7.57 0.85 27.48
C ASP A 543 7.33 2.04 26.53
N PHE A 544 8.26 2.31 25.63
CA PHE A 544 8.20 3.42 24.68
C PHE A 544 8.23 2.96 23.21
N LEU A 545 8.05 1.67 22.95
CA LEU A 545 8.02 1.09 21.61
C LEU A 545 6.59 0.80 21.18
N ALA A 546 6.23 1.30 19.98
CA ALA A 546 5.06 0.89 19.23
C ALA A 546 5.49 0.17 17.95
N ILE A 547 4.78 -0.90 17.58
CA ILE A 547 4.93 -1.55 16.28
C ILE A 547 3.72 -1.26 15.41
N ARG A 548 3.95 -0.99 14.12
CA ARG A 548 2.92 -0.60 13.15
C ARG A 548 3.14 -1.27 11.81
N GLY A 549 2.03 -1.61 11.15
CA GLY A 549 2.01 -2.12 9.78
C GLY A 549 0.59 -2.28 9.27
N GLY A 550 0.41 -2.22 7.96
CA GLY A 550 -0.89 -2.35 7.31
C GLY A 550 -0.94 -3.52 6.35
N SER A 551 -2.12 -4.12 6.14
CA SER A 551 -2.34 -5.24 5.23
C SER A 551 -1.50 -6.46 5.61
N ASN A 552 -0.60 -6.94 4.76
CA ASN A 552 0.43 -7.90 5.16
C ASN A 552 1.27 -7.39 6.37
N GLY A 553 1.48 -6.08 6.48
CA GLY A 553 2.09 -5.46 7.66
C GLY A 553 1.21 -5.52 8.91
N GLY A 554 -0.10 -5.59 8.76
CA GLY A 554 -1.03 -5.86 9.86
C GLY A 554 -0.90 -7.28 10.38
N LEU A 555 -0.74 -8.26 9.50
CA LEU A 555 -0.36 -9.63 9.87
C LEU A 555 0.98 -9.64 10.62
N LEU A 556 1.97 -8.91 10.12
CA LEU A 556 3.28 -8.75 10.76
C LEU A 556 3.14 -8.30 12.23
N VAL A 557 2.36 -7.25 12.47
CA VAL A 557 2.09 -6.73 13.82
C VAL A 557 1.36 -7.78 14.67
N GLY A 558 0.31 -8.40 14.14
CA GLY A 558 -0.46 -9.42 14.84
C GLY A 558 0.38 -10.64 15.24
N ALA A 559 1.20 -11.14 14.32
CA ALA A 559 2.10 -12.26 14.60
C ALA A 559 3.21 -11.89 15.61
N THR A 560 3.79 -10.69 15.48
CA THR A 560 4.85 -10.24 16.39
C THR A 560 4.32 -10.03 17.80
N MET A 561 3.18 -9.37 17.98
CA MET A 561 2.61 -9.10 19.31
C MET A 561 2.11 -10.38 20.00
N THR A 562 1.71 -11.40 19.27
CA THR A 562 1.31 -12.69 19.84
C THR A 562 2.51 -13.58 20.19
N GLN A 563 3.62 -13.47 19.45
CA GLN A 563 4.86 -14.20 19.74
C GLN A 563 5.69 -13.52 20.84
N ARG A 564 5.75 -12.20 20.85
CA ARG A 564 6.59 -11.40 21.77
C ARG A 564 5.81 -10.23 22.37
N PRO A 565 4.77 -10.49 23.18
CA PRO A 565 3.96 -9.42 23.78
C PRO A 565 4.75 -8.54 24.78
N ASP A 566 5.90 -9.00 25.23
CA ASP A 566 6.82 -8.29 26.13
C ASP A 566 7.61 -7.17 25.46
N LEU A 567 7.70 -7.19 24.13
CA LEU A 567 8.67 -6.40 23.38
C LEU A 567 8.22 -4.96 23.11
N MET A 568 6.90 -4.70 23.11
CA MET A 568 6.34 -3.39 22.82
C MET A 568 5.24 -3.00 23.80
N LYS A 569 5.05 -1.70 23.98
CA LYS A 569 3.97 -1.13 24.78
C LYS A 569 2.67 -0.96 24.00
N VAL A 570 2.79 -0.68 22.69
CA VAL A 570 1.67 -0.41 21.80
C VAL A 570 1.78 -1.22 20.52
N ALA A 571 0.66 -1.78 20.06
CA ALA A 571 0.55 -2.47 18.78
C ALA A 571 -0.54 -1.82 17.92
N LEU A 572 -0.22 -1.55 16.64
CA LEU A 572 -1.04 -0.80 15.69
C LEU A 572 -1.25 -1.60 14.40
N PRO A 573 -1.98 -2.72 14.44
CA PRO A 573 -2.27 -3.50 13.23
C PRO A 573 -3.38 -2.84 12.42
N ALA A 574 -3.12 -2.51 11.16
CA ALA A 574 -4.06 -1.87 10.26
C ALA A 574 -4.46 -2.80 9.11
N VAL A 575 -5.75 -2.91 8.82
CA VAL A 575 -6.32 -3.68 7.69
C VAL A 575 -5.63 -5.03 7.48
N GLY A 576 -5.35 -5.74 8.58
CA GLY A 576 -4.46 -6.90 8.60
C GLY A 576 -5.10 -8.21 8.18
N VAL A 577 -4.28 -9.09 7.61
CA VAL A 577 -4.66 -10.48 7.32
C VAL A 577 -4.45 -11.30 8.61
N MET A 578 -5.49 -11.43 9.43
CA MET A 578 -5.37 -11.97 10.78
C MET A 578 -5.81 -13.44 10.92
N ASP A 579 -6.61 -13.94 9.98
CA ASP A 579 -7.01 -15.34 9.90
C ASP A 579 -6.33 -16.02 8.71
N MET A 580 -5.20 -16.66 8.95
CA MET A 580 -4.40 -17.27 7.91
C MET A 580 -4.97 -18.60 7.40
N LEU A 581 -5.95 -19.17 8.10
CA LEU A 581 -6.58 -20.41 7.66
C LEU A 581 -7.71 -20.15 6.64
N ARG A 582 -8.28 -18.94 6.64
CA ARG A 582 -9.46 -18.61 5.85
C ARG A 582 -9.26 -17.48 4.83
N TYR A 583 -8.13 -16.78 4.84
CA TYR A 583 -7.91 -15.61 3.98
C TYR A 583 -8.22 -15.86 2.49
N HIS A 584 -7.90 -17.03 2.00
CA HIS A 584 -8.07 -17.44 0.60
C HIS A 584 -9.53 -17.70 0.20
N THR A 585 -10.44 -17.71 1.15
CA THR A 585 -11.88 -17.91 0.90
C THR A 585 -12.62 -16.59 0.62
N PHE A 586 -11.98 -15.44 0.85
CA PHE A 586 -12.57 -14.12 0.67
C PHE A 586 -12.02 -13.41 -0.56
N THR A 587 -12.90 -12.70 -1.28
CA THR A 587 -12.56 -11.80 -2.39
C THR A 587 -11.45 -12.37 -3.29
N ALA A 588 -10.37 -11.64 -3.52
CA ALA A 588 -9.20 -12.07 -4.30
C ALA A 588 -8.09 -12.72 -3.45
N GLY A 589 -8.37 -13.09 -2.20
CA GLY A 589 -7.37 -13.61 -1.25
C GLY A 589 -6.62 -14.85 -1.72
N ALA A 590 -7.26 -15.74 -2.49
CA ALA A 590 -6.59 -16.90 -3.07
C ALA A 590 -5.36 -16.53 -3.93
N GLY A 591 -5.33 -15.33 -4.49
CA GLY A 591 -4.20 -14.79 -5.24
C GLY A 591 -2.95 -14.50 -4.39
N TRP A 592 -3.02 -14.53 -3.08
CA TRP A 592 -1.88 -14.27 -2.18
C TRP A 592 -1.10 -15.53 -1.81
N ALA A 593 -1.49 -16.68 -2.38
CA ALA A 593 -0.93 -17.97 -2.02
C ALA A 593 0.56 -18.12 -2.38
N TYR A 594 1.10 -17.34 -3.31
CA TYR A 594 2.55 -17.32 -3.56
C TYR A 594 3.33 -16.95 -2.29
N ASP A 595 2.86 -15.94 -1.55
CA ASP A 595 3.51 -15.48 -0.32
C ASP A 595 3.15 -16.36 0.88
N TYR A 596 1.88 -16.81 1.02
CA TYR A 596 1.40 -17.45 2.23
C TYR A 596 1.28 -18.97 2.14
N GLY A 597 1.00 -19.53 0.97
CA GLY A 597 0.38 -20.85 0.87
C GLY A 597 -1.04 -20.84 1.42
N THR A 598 -1.74 -21.96 1.36
CA THR A 598 -3.08 -22.10 1.97
C THR A 598 -3.15 -23.25 2.97
N ALA A 599 -4.08 -23.19 3.89
CA ALA A 599 -4.33 -24.24 4.86
C ALA A 599 -4.83 -25.55 4.23
N GLU A 600 -5.18 -25.52 2.95
CA GLU A 600 -5.65 -26.69 2.17
C GLU A 600 -4.55 -27.35 1.34
N ASP A 601 -3.40 -26.70 1.17
CA ASP A 601 -2.30 -27.20 0.33
C ASP A 601 -1.72 -28.51 0.85
N SER A 602 -1.46 -28.59 2.16
CA SER A 602 -0.91 -29.76 2.83
C SER A 602 -1.09 -29.65 4.35
N LYS A 603 -1.00 -30.77 5.05
CA LYS A 603 -1.03 -30.80 6.52
C LYS A 603 0.13 -29.99 7.12
N GLU A 604 1.30 -30.00 6.48
CA GLU A 604 2.46 -29.20 6.89
C GLU A 604 2.16 -27.72 6.77
N MET A 605 1.62 -27.25 5.63
CA MET A 605 1.29 -25.85 5.41
C MET A 605 0.19 -25.38 6.36
N PHE A 606 -0.84 -26.19 6.58
CA PHE A 606 -1.87 -25.92 7.59
C PHE A 606 -1.27 -25.68 8.98
N LYS A 607 -0.40 -26.58 9.45
CA LYS A 607 0.25 -26.46 10.76
C LYS A 607 1.10 -25.19 10.84
N TYR A 608 1.82 -24.89 9.77
CA TYR A 608 2.68 -23.72 9.70
C TYR A 608 1.87 -22.42 9.79
N LEU A 609 0.82 -22.27 8.96
CA LEU A 609 -0.08 -21.12 8.99
C LEU A 609 -0.76 -20.98 10.35
N LYS A 610 -1.29 -22.06 10.92
CA LYS A 610 -1.91 -22.04 12.25
C LYS A 610 -0.93 -21.58 13.31
N GLY A 611 0.36 -21.93 13.16
CA GLY A 611 1.42 -21.60 14.11
C GLY A 611 1.68 -20.11 14.29
N TYR A 612 1.40 -19.28 13.28
CA TYR A 612 1.56 -17.83 13.38
C TYR A 612 0.27 -17.01 13.15
N SER A 613 -0.81 -17.63 12.71
CA SER A 613 -2.08 -16.94 12.45
C SER A 613 -2.53 -16.14 13.68
N PRO A 614 -2.64 -14.81 13.61
CA PRO A 614 -2.91 -13.98 14.79
C PRO A 614 -4.19 -14.39 15.54
N VAL A 615 -5.30 -14.60 14.85
CA VAL A 615 -6.58 -15.00 15.46
C VAL A 615 -6.45 -16.30 16.26
N HIS A 616 -5.61 -17.24 15.79
CA HIS A 616 -5.44 -18.57 16.41
C HIS A 616 -4.35 -18.62 17.50
N ASN A 617 -3.60 -17.53 17.69
CA ASN A 617 -2.48 -17.48 18.64
C ASN A 617 -2.65 -16.50 19.80
N VAL A 618 -3.83 -15.91 19.95
CA VAL A 618 -4.18 -15.15 21.16
C VAL A 618 -4.43 -16.13 22.29
N LYS A 619 -3.64 -16.04 23.36
CA LYS A 619 -3.68 -16.95 24.50
C LYS A 619 -4.32 -16.29 25.72
N LYS A 620 -5.15 -17.05 26.43
CA LYS A 620 -5.72 -16.63 27.71
C LYS A 620 -4.61 -16.48 28.76
N GLY A 621 -4.69 -15.46 29.59
CA GLY A 621 -3.73 -15.25 30.67
C GLY A 621 -2.46 -14.48 30.26
N VAL A 622 -2.36 -14.04 29.02
CA VAL A 622 -1.24 -13.20 28.53
C VAL A 622 -1.60 -11.72 28.64
N LYS A 623 -0.65 -10.90 29.05
CA LYS A 623 -0.73 -9.44 29.02
C LYS A 623 -0.23 -8.95 27.67
N TYR A 624 -1.17 -8.59 26.79
CA TYR A 624 -0.83 -8.02 25.48
C TYR A 624 -0.57 -6.51 25.57
N PRO A 625 0.16 -5.92 24.62
CA PRO A 625 0.34 -4.47 24.55
C PRO A 625 -0.99 -3.74 24.37
N ALA A 626 -1.02 -2.46 24.68
CA ALA A 626 -2.14 -1.61 24.28
C ALA A 626 -2.29 -1.66 22.78
N THR A 627 -3.47 -2.06 22.30
CA THR A 627 -3.70 -2.39 20.90
C THR A 627 -4.81 -1.51 20.32
N LEU A 628 -4.51 -0.84 19.20
CA LEU A 628 -5.50 -0.16 18.37
C LEU A 628 -5.51 -0.82 17.00
N VAL A 629 -6.51 -1.66 16.78
CA VAL A 629 -6.79 -2.27 15.48
C VAL A 629 -7.53 -1.26 14.62
N THR A 630 -7.09 -1.02 13.40
CA THR A 630 -7.77 -0.13 12.46
C THR A 630 -8.19 -0.87 11.20
N THR A 631 -9.40 -0.60 10.70
CA THR A 631 -9.94 -1.19 9.48
C THR A 631 -11.03 -0.29 8.87
N GLY A 632 -11.49 -0.64 7.68
CA GLY A 632 -12.62 0.00 7.00
C GLY A 632 -13.76 -0.98 6.76
N ASP A 633 -15.00 -0.53 6.92
CA ASP A 633 -16.19 -1.38 6.77
C ASP A 633 -16.48 -1.83 5.32
N HIS A 634 -15.89 -1.15 4.32
CA HIS A 634 -15.97 -1.46 2.90
C HIS A 634 -14.65 -2.04 2.33
N ASP A 635 -13.76 -2.53 3.20
CA ASP A 635 -12.52 -3.18 2.75
C ASP A 635 -12.83 -4.54 2.13
N ASP A 636 -12.88 -4.57 0.80
CA ASP A 636 -13.09 -5.78 0.00
C ASP A 636 -11.78 -6.35 -0.59
N ARG A 637 -10.64 -5.81 -0.18
CA ARG A 637 -9.32 -6.39 -0.42
C ARG A 637 -8.93 -7.33 0.70
N VAL A 638 -8.84 -6.81 1.91
CA VAL A 638 -8.66 -7.58 3.15
C VAL A 638 -9.90 -7.38 3.99
N VAL A 639 -10.81 -8.34 3.95
CA VAL A 639 -12.14 -8.20 4.58
C VAL A 639 -12.02 -7.81 6.05
N PRO A 640 -12.85 -6.87 6.55
CA PRO A 640 -12.73 -6.37 7.92
C PRO A 640 -12.97 -7.45 8.99
N ALA A 641 -13.58 -8.57 8.63
CA ALA A 641 -13.74 -9.73 9.49
C ALA A 641 -12.43 -10.23 10.11
N HIS A 642 -11.30 -10.12 9.41
CA HIS A 642 -9.99 -10.41 9.97
C HIS A 642 -9.71 -9.59 11.24
N SER A 643 -9.89 -8.28 11.13
CA SER A 643 -9.70 -7.34 12.24
C SER A 643 -10.75 -7.52 13.32
N PHE A 644 -12.01 -7.76 12.95
CA PHE A 644 -13.10 -7.99 13.90
C PHE A 644 -12.85 -9.23 14.77
N LYS A 645 -12.50 -10.34 14.15
CA LYS A 645 -12.21 -11.60 14.87
C LYS A 645 -10.97 -11.46 15.77
N PHE A 646 -9.94 -10.77 15.28
CA PHE A 646 -8.73 -10.55 16.07
C PHE A 646 -8.98 -9.66 17.30
N ALA A 647 -9.73 -8.57 17.15
CA ALA A 647 -10.12 -7.71 18.27
C ALA A 647 -10.97 -8.47 19.29
N ALA A 648 -11.95 -9.26 18.83
CA ALA A 648 -12.81 -10.07 19.69
C ALA A 648 -12.00 -11.10 20.50
N GLU A 649 -11.04 -11.80 19.87
CA GLU A 649 -10.16 -12.76 20.55
C GLU A 649 -9.27 -12.07 21.60
N LEU A 650 -8.71 -10.90 21.28
CA LEU A 650 -7.89 -10.14 22.22
C LEU A 650 -8.71 -9.66 23.42
N GLN A 651 -9.90 -9.09 23.21
CA GLN A 651 -10.77 -8.60 24.28
C GLN A 651 -11.23 -9.74 25.20
N ASP A 652 -11.51 -10.94 24.66
CA ASP A 652 -11.90 -12.11 25.44
C ASP A 652 -10.75 -12.67 26.30
N LYS A 653 -9.50 -12.61 25.82
CA LYS A 653 -8.37 -13.33 26.41
C LYS A 653 -7.34 -12.46 27.13
N GLN A 654 -7.34 -11.15 26.86
CA GLN A 654 -6.46 -10.19 27.52
C GLN A 654 -6.66 -10.18 29.04
N THR A 655 -5.60 -10.30 29.81
CA THR A 655 -5.66 -10.25 31.28
C THR A 655 -4.99 -9.00 31.89
N GLY A 656 -4.29 -8.22 31.06
CA GLY A 656 -3.66 -6.98 31.50
C GLY A 656 -4.66 -5.81 31.52
N GLU A 657 -4.20 -4.66 31.98
CA GLU A 657 -4.97 -3.40 32.01
C GLU A 657 -4.87 -2.60 30.71
N ASN A 658 -4.01 -3.02 29.77
CA ASN A 658 -3.85 -2.33 28.50
C ASN A 658 -5.14 -2.43 27.65
N PRO A 659 -5.59 -1.32 27.05
CA PRO A 659 -6.79 -1.33 26.22
C PRO A 659 -6.60 -2.11 24.95
N VAL A 660 -7.66 -2.78 24.51
CA VAL A 660 -7.78 -3.40 23.19
C VAL A 660 -8.95 -2.76 22.48
N LEU A 661 -8.67 -1.87 21.54
CA LEU A 661 -9.66 -1.10 20.82
C LEU A 661 -9.62 -1.45 19.33
N ILE A 662 -10.78 -1.31 18.69
CA ILE A 662 -10.88 -1.38 17.25
C ILE A 662 -11.56 -0.11 16.72
N ARG A 663 -10.89 0.56 15.78
CA ARG A 663 -11.39 1.74 15.09
C ARG A 663 -11.79 1.34 13.69
N ILE A 664 -13.09 1.33 13.45
CA ILE A 664 -13.68 0.90 12.18
C ILE A 664 -14.14 2.15 11.44
N GLU A 665 -13.41 2.54 10.39
CA GLU A 665 -13.82 3.67 9.56
C GLU A 665 -15.02 3.27 8.70
N THR A 666 -16.08 4.07 8.75
CA THR A 666 -17.29 3.85 7.94
C THR A 666 -17.11 4.43 6.54
N ASN A 667 -17.70 3.81 5.51
CA ASN A 667 -17.53 4.20 4.11
C ASN A 667 -16.04 4.33 3.72
N ALA A 668 -15.23 3.35 4.13
CA ALA A 668 -13.82 3.28 3.82
C ALA A 668 -13.39 1.86 3.47
N GLY A 669 -12.50 1.74 2.47
CA GLY A 669 -11.92 0.48 2.02
C GLY A 669 -10.51 0.26 2.57
N HIS A 670 -9.64 -0.32 1.74
CA HIS A 670 -8.27 -0.69 2.13
C HIS A 670 -7.32 0.51 2.31
N GLY A 671 -7.73 1.71 1.91
CA GLY A 671 -7.00 2.97 2.11
C GLY A 671 -6.93 3.86 0.88
N ALA A 672 -6.93 3.32 -0.33
CA ALA A 672 -6.93 4.11 -1.56
C ALA A 672 -8.20 4.97 -1.65
N GLY A 673 -8.03 6.25 -2.02
CA GLY A 673 -9.15 7.18 -2.19
C GLY A 673 -9.79 7.68 -0.89
N LYS A 674 -9.20 7.36 0.29
CA LYS A 674 -9.69 7.86 1.58
C LYS A 674 -9.65 9.40 1.59
N PRO A 675 -10.74 10.07 2.01
CA PRO A 675 -10.78 11.52 2.15
C PRO A 675 -9.68 12.05 3.08
N VAL A 676 -9.10 13.21 2.75
CA VAL A 676 -8.06 13.85 3.56
C VAL A 676 -8.52 14.05 5.01
N SER A 677 -9.76 14.48 5.24
CA SER A 677 -10.32 14.66 6.58
C SER A 677 -10.29 13.36 7.40
N LYS A 678 -10.66 12.24 6.81
CA LYS A 678 -10.61 10.92 7.48
C LYS A 678 -9.17 10.45 7.74
N THR A 679 -8.27 10.73 6.82
CA THR A 679 -6.84 10.40 6.97
C THR A 679 -6.22 11.16 8.15
N ILE A 680 -6.52 12.44 8.29
CA ILE A 680 -6.05 13.27 9.41
C ILE A 680 -6.62 12.79 10.73
N GLU A 681 -7.92 12.52 10.80
CA GLU A 681 -8.57 12.00 12.01
C GLU A 681 -7.94 10.68 12.48
N GLU A 682 -7.77 9.73 11.58
CA GLU A 682 -7.18 8.44 11.89
C GLU A 682 -5.72 8.57 12.34
N ALA A 683 -4.93 9.39 11.67
CA ALA A 683 -3.54 9.61 12.03
C ALA A 683 -3.40 10.28 13.42
N ALA A 684 -4.26 11.25 13.74
CA ALA A 684 -4.29 11.88 15.05
C ALA A 684 -4.71 10.88 16.15
N ASP A 685 -5.70 10.05 15.89
CA ASP A 685 -6.14 8.99 16.79
C ASP A 685 -5.01 7.99 17.11
N ILE A 686 -4.30 7.54 16.09
CA ILE A 686 -3.19 6.59 16.22
C ILE A 686 -2.05 7.19 17.07
N GLN A 687 -1.63 8.42 16.81
CA GLN A 687 -0.52 9.04 17.55
C GLN A 687 -0.91 9.40 18.97
N ALA A 688 -2.12 9.89 19.19
CA ALA A 688 -2.64 10.18 20.53
C ALA A 688 -2.73 8.91 21.36
N PHE A 689 -3.32 7.83 20.83
CA PHE A 689 -3.38 6.53 21.48
C PHE A 689 -1.99 6.02 21.87
N THR A 690 -1.04 6.13 20.95
CA THR A 690 0.33 5.64 21.12
C THR A 690 1.02 6.35 22.28
N LEU A 691 1.08 7.68 22.26
CA LEU A 691 1.73 8.47 23.33
C LEU A 691 1.03 8.29 24.67
N TYR A 692 -0.31 8.28 24.67
CA TYR A 692 -1.07 8.16 25.92
C TYR A 692 -0.82 6.82 26.62
N ASN A 693 -0.77 5.72 25.86
CA ASN A 693 -0.49 4.38 26.40
C ASN A 693 0.99 4.15 26.74
N MET A 694 1.90 4.98 26.23
CA MET A 694 3.29 5.06 26.71
C MET A 694 3.45 5.86 28.00
N GLY A 695 2.35 6.39 28.55
CA GLY A 695 2.31 7.09 29.84
C GLY A 695 2.43 8.61 29.77
N PHE A 696 2.44 9.20 28.58
CA PHE A 696 2.44 10.65 28.41
C PHE A 696 1.09 11.26 28.82
N LYS A 697 1.11 12.28 29.67
CA LYS A 697 -0.09 13.03 30.11
C LYS A 697 -0.25 14.36 29.35
N SER A 698 0.81 14.80 28.71
CA SER A 698 0.88 15.95 27.81
C SER A 698 1.84 15.60 26.68
N LEU A 699 1.81 16.37 25.60
CA LEU A 699 2.79 16.19 24.52
C LEU A 699 4.21 16.32 25.06
N PRO A 700 5.15 15.49 24.60
CA PRO A 700 6.56 15.63 24.96
C PRO A 700 7.04 17.06 24.68
N LYS A 701 7.79 17.63 25.59
CA LYS A 701 8.50 18.90 25.35
C LYS A 701 9.69 18.59 24.45
N VAL A 702 9.72 19.22 23.30
CA VAL A 702 10.77 19.04 22.30
C VAL A 702 11.79 20.18 22.38
#